data_8e08a70d30d71860799fe37185115450
#
_entry.id   8e08a70d30d71860799fe37185115450
#
_cell.length_a   1.000
_cell.length_b   1.000
_cell.length_c   1.000
_cell.angle_alpha   90.00
_cell.angle_beta   90.00
_cell.angle_gamma   90.00
#
_symmetry.space_group_name_H-M   'P 1'
#
loop_
_entity.id
_entity.type
_entity.pdbx_description
1 polymer ?
#
loop_
_entity_poly.entity_id
_entity_poly.type
_entity_poly.pdbx_seq_one_letter_code
_entity_poly.pdbx_strand_id
1 'polypeptide(L)'
;MKRPLVVITAGFVLGEVLALCLQETVYRKCFWFAGALFLAALIARHFLGKDQDRYLGRDQNRDLAGNSGRSVTYRILLLIFMFIFSGMAAGSFLGVQSRNQMDREEDRIAQAEFGDVVQLTGQVMDVREKSEKLEIIVNKVKIQWLTLQFPVQLYGVPGELENWEESLLPGKKVKIACSLNLAESEKNPGEFNAKLYYRSKGVVCTGYIKALKESWGADRPFMRVILRFRKYCSRILEQYCEKEDSSIYKAVLLGDTSFMEADTLDLYRSSGIAHLLAVSGQHLSLIGGGIYLLLRKTIGGFKAAGILGGSFVISYGIFTGSGGSAVRAVLMICCLWLAAERGRTYDSLSALGFAALSLLGKNPYLIFHSGFQLSFSAVLAISGPGQWMIREFNIGKNWKKIVVISLWVQIILLPVMAWHYYQYPLYGMFLNFLVLPFVAFLMLSGIMILLTGGFWPFAAETAANVGHVILVYYKWICGCSMKLPGAVRITGRPGPGQIMGYIVVWGIGIAALKWLMGRKLKGQRRAVFAAVVLIISVLIGFTILSPRPVKGFELLCLDVGQGDGFLLRSGRTSILIDGGSSDKKKLGSRTLEPCLKSKGISRLDMAIVSHGDNDHISGLLYLLEQKMPIDILILPAGGKGGDIYGKLEQMQAEAGGRTYYMHQGDRIKAGEMEFTCIFEKETEKERNAHSLVLCTHYKDLHMLFTGDMGISEETELLKMTEIKGSIQQEHLKHVQILKTAHHGSKGSSSPGFLGKMPLKAAFISYGKDNSYGHPSPAVTEQMKKQNISFYETGGNGAWILENKDRKVIIKRAKTSVPAN
;
A
#
# COMPACT_ATOMS: atom_id res chain seq x y z
N MET A 1 17.30 29.19 -16.33
CA MET A 1 16.57 28.03 -15.74
C MET A 1 15.18 27.97 -16.39
N LYS A 2 14.86 26.87 -17.11
CA LYS A 2 13.58 26.81 -17.87
C LYS A 2 12.35 26.44 -17.02
N ARG A 3 12.54 25.82 -15.81
CA ARG A 3 11.44 25.32 -14.97
C ARG A 3 11.74 25.44 -13.47
N PRO A 4 11.76 26.65 -12.90
CA PRO A 4 12.10 26.86 -11.50
C PRO A 4 11.13 26.16 -10.54
N LEU A 5 9.84 26.16 -10.88
CA LEU A 5 8.80 25.57 -10.05
C LEU A 5 8.98 24.05 -9.86
N VAL A 6 9.43 23.32 -10.90
CA VAL A 6 9.70 21.88 -10.80
C VAL A 6 10.83 21.60 -9.81
N VAL A 7 11.87 22.44 -9.80
CA VAL A 7 13.02 22.31 -8.90
C VAL A 7 12.63 22.61 -7.45
N ILE A 8 11.85 23.67 -7.23
CA ILE A 8 11.30 23.99 -5.90
C ILE A 8 10.45 22.86 -5.37
N THR A 9 9.55 22.30 -6.23
CA THR A 9 8.68 21.18 -5.86
C THR A 9 9.49 19.94 -5.49
N ALA A 10 10.55 19.61 -6.24
CA ALA A 10 11.40 18.49 -5.92
C ALA A 10 12.09 18.66 -4.55
N GLY A 11 12.59 19.87 -4.25
CA GLY A 11 13.13 20.20 -2.94
C GLY A 11 12.07 20.10 -1.83
N PHE A 12 10.88 20.63 -2.07
CA PHE A 12 9.76 20.62 -1.13
C PHE A 12 9.35 19.18 -0.76
N VAL A 13 9.14 18.33 -1.76
CA VAL A 13 8.83 16.91 -1.55
C VAL A 13 9.93 16.19 -0.77
N LEU A 14 11.21 16.46 -1.12
CA LEU A 14 12.34 15.89 -0.38
C LEU A 14 12.33 16.32 1.08
N GLY A 15 12.07 17.60 1.36
CA GLY A 15 11.97 18.14 2.70
C GLY A 15 10.87 17.48 3.53
N GLU A 16 9.68 17.31 2.96
CA GLU A 16 8.57 16.63 3.63
C GLU A 16 8.88 15.16 3.93
N VAL A 17 9.43 14.43 2.95
CA VAL A 17 9.82 13.01 3.15
C VAL A 17 10.85 12.89 4.28
N LEU A 18 11.88 13.74 4.29
CA LEU A 18 12.88 13.74 5.36
C LEU A 18 12.25 14.04 6.73
N ALA A 19 11.36 15.02 6.80
CA ALA A 19 10.69 15.42 8.04
C ALA A 19 9.75 14.36 8.59
N LEU A 20 9.05 13.63 7.71
CA LEU A 20 8.06 12.64 8.08
C LEU A 20 8.66 11.23 8.32
N CYS A 21 9.79 10.91 7.66
CA CYS A 21 10.40 9.58 7.73
C CYS A 21 11.56 9.47 8.72
N LEU A 22 12.24 10.57 9.05
CA LEU A 22 13.41 10.52 9.91
C LEU A 22 13.06 10.89 11.36
N GLN A 23 13.79 10.30 12.31
CA GLN A 23 13.76 10.75 13.69
C GLN A 23 14.23 12.22 13.77
N GLU A 24 13.71 12.98 14.70
CA GLU A 24 13.96 14.41 14.81
C GLU A 24 15.46 14.77 14.88
N THR A 25 16.23 13.97 15.61
CA THR A 25 17.69 14.14 15.73
C THR A 25 18.44 13.95 14.42
N VAL A 26 18.05 12.93 13.64
CA VAL A 26 18.66 12.62 12.32
C VAL A 26 18.23 13.67 11.30
N TYR A 27 16.95 14.04 11.31
CA TYR A 27 16.39 15.09 10.47
C TYR A 27 17.12 16.43 10.69
N ARG A 28 17.27 16.88 11.95
CA ARG A 28 18.00 18.11 12.28
C ARG A 28 19.45 18.09 11.75
N LYS A 29 20.15 16.97 11.89
CA LYS A 29 21.51 16.81 11.34
C LYS A 29 21.53 16.93 9.81
N CYS A 30 20.62 16.25 9.10
CA CYS A 30 20.50 16.34 7.64
C CYS A 30 20.16 17.77 7.17
N PHE A 31 19.26 18.44 7.89
CA PHE A 31 18.86 19.81 7.59
C PHE A 31 20.03 20.81 7.78
N TRP A 32 20.74 20.73 8.91
CA TRP A 32 21.91 21.58 9.17
C TRP A 32 23.06 21.29 8.21
N PHE A 33 23.29 20.03 7.84
CA PHE A 33 24.28 19.67 6.84
C PHE A 33 23.95 20.27 5.45
N ALA A 34 22.71 20.18 5.02
CA ALA A 34 22.24 20.83 3.78
C ALA A 34 22.36 22.36 3.86
N GLY A 35 22.06 22.96 5.03
CA GLY A 35 22.24 24.38 5.29
C GLY A 35 23.72 24.81 5.23
N ALA A 36 24.61 24.01 5.81
CA ALA A 36 26.07 24.27 5.76
C ALA A 36 26.60 24.18 4.32
N LEU A 37 26.16 23.20 3.54
CA LEU A 37 26.50 23.10 2.10
C LEU A 37 25.96 24.30 1.31
N PHE A 38 24.76 24.77 1.64
CA PHE A 38 24.18 25.97 1.03
C PHE A 38 25.03 27.23 1.36
N LEU A 39 25.39 27.41 2.63
CA LEU A 39 26.22 28.53 3.06
C LEU A 39 27.61 28.47 2.42
N ALA A 40 28.22 27.29 2.37
CA ALA A 40 29.50 27.08 1.67
C ALA A 40 29.42 27.46 0.17
N ALA A 41 28.31 27.11 -0.49
CA ALA A 41 28.07 27.48 -1.88
C ALA A 41 27.91 29.03 -2.06
N LEU A 42 27.24 29.69 -1.11
CA LEU A 42 27.14 31.18 -1.08
C LEU A 42 28.47 31.85 -0.84
N ILE A 43 29.27 31.32 0.10
CA ILE A 43 30.63 31.85 0.42
C ILE A 43 31.55 31.66 -0.80
N ALA A 44 31.55 30.46 -1.41
CA ALA A 44 32.28 30.20 -2.63
C ALA A 44 31.91 31.16 -3.76
N ARG A 45 30.60 31.48 -3.90
CA ARG A 45 30.13 32.52 -4.83
C ARG A 45 30.71 33.90 -4.54
N HIS A 46 30.75 34.29 -3.25
CA HIS A 46 31.24 35.63 -2.86
C HIS A 46 32.72 35.76 -3.17
N PHE A 47 33.51 34.73 -2.86
CA PHE A 47 34.97 34.77 -3.11
C PHE A 47 35.34 34.62 -4.60
N LEU A 48 34.67 33.71 -5.33
CA LEU A 48 34.88 33.55 -6.77
C LEU A 48 34.35 34.72 -7.61
N GLY A 49 33.33 35.46 -7.09
CA GLY A 49 32.87 36.69 -7.72
C GLY A 49 33.80 37.85 -7.55
N LYS A 50 34.49 37.98 -6.40
CA LYS A 50 35.47 39.09 -6.15
C LYS A 50 36.74 38.95 -6.95
N ASP A 51 37.22 37.77 -7.24
CA ASP A 51 38.42 37.57 -8.06
C ASP A 51 38.18 37.91 -9.54
N GLN A 52 36.95 37.73 -10.06
CA GLN A 52 36.64 38.12 -11.44
C GLN A 52 36.60 39.65 -11.65
N ASP A 53 36.14 40.42 -10.67
CA ASP A 53 36.14 41.88 -10.75
C ASP A 53 37.55 42.46 -10.65
N ARG A 54 38.52 41.76 -10.06
CA ARG A 54 39.93 42.13 -10.01
C ARG A 54 40.73 41.85 -11.29
N TYR A 55 40.29 40.82 -12.06
CA TYR A 55 40.95 40.45 -13.33
C TYR A 55 40.37 41.17 -14.56
N LEU A 56 39.20 41.80 -14.48
CA LEU A 56 38.60 42.56 -15.55
C LEU A 56 39.25 43.95 -15.72
N GLY A 57 40.17 44.35 -14.84
CA GLY A 57 40.93 45.60 -14.92
C GLY A 57 42.28 45.54 -15.62
N ARG A 58 42.71 44.34 -16.08
CA ARG A 58 44.00 44.23 -16.83
C ARG A 58 43.83 43.16 -17.92
N ASP A 59 43.84 43.56 -19.15
CA ASP A 59 43.88 42.86 -20.44
C ASP A 59 42.56 42.79 -21.19
N GLN A 60 42.36 43.78 -22.03
CA GLN A 60 41.54 43.66 -23.22
C GLN A 60 42.33 42.91 -24.28
N ASN A 61 41.86 41.74 -24.64
CA ASN A 61 42.24 40.86 -25.76
C ASN A 61 42.94 39.54 -25.34
N ARG A 62 42.16 38.54 -25.04
CA ARG A 62 42.30 37.12 -25.42
C ARG A 62 41.34 36.25 -24.65
N ASP A 63 40.57 35.43 -25.37
CA ASP A 63 39.74 34.29 -24.89
C ASP A 63 38.39 34.60 -24.19
N LEU A 64 37.52 35.39 -24.81
CA LEU A 64 36.16 35.64 -24.34
C LEU A 64 35.19 34.45 -24.48
N ALA A 65 35.51 33.37 -25.18
CA ALA A 65 34.61 32.24 -25.45
C ALA A 65 34.64 31.09 -24.41
N GLY A 66 35.76 30.92 -23.70
CA GLY A 66 35.92 29.81 -22.75
C GLY A 66 35.48 30.09 -21.31
N ASN A 67 35.61 31.37 -20.85
CA ASN A 67 35.36 31.74 -19.46
C ASN A 67 33.92 32.18 -19.20
N SER A 68 33.23 32.76 -20.20
CA SER A 68 31.81 33.11 -20.07
C SER A 68 30.88 31.90 -19.84
N GLY A 69 31.16 30.77 -20.51
CA GLY A 69 30.38 29.54 -20.36
C GLY A 69 30.47 28.95 -18.94
N ARG A 70 31.64 28.96 -18.31
CA ARG A 70 31.82 28.42 -16.94
C ARG A 70 31.13 29.31 -15.89
N SER A 71 31.21 30.62 -16.00
CA SER A 71 30.51 31.54 -15.09
C SER A 71 28.98 31.41 -15.16
N VAL A 72 28.41 31.27 -16.37
CA VAL A 72 26.97 31.07 -16.57
C VAL A 72 26.54 29.74 -15.99
N THR A 73 27.29 28.66 -16.20
CA THR A 73 27.00 27.32 -15.66
C THR A 73 26.98 27.33 -14.13
N TYR A 74 27.96 27.98 -13.48
CA TYR A 74 27.99 28.12 -12.02
C TYR A 74 26.82 28.90 -11.45
N ARG A 75 26.43 30.00 -12.08
CA ARG A 75 25.25 30.80 -11.70
C ARG A 75 23.97 30.00 -11.79
N ILE A 76 23.81 29.22 -12.84
CA ILE A 76 22.64 28.31 -13.02
C ILE A 76 22.62 27.21 -11.95
N LEU A 77 23.76 26.56 -11.69
CA LEU A 77 23.86 25.53 -10.66
C LEU A 77 23.52 26.07 -9.26
N LEU A 78 24.02 27.25 -8.94
CA LEU A 78 23.72 27.90 -7.66
C LEU A 78 22.23 28.25 -7.52
N LEU A 79 21.59 28.77 -8.57
CA LEU A 79 20.16 29.04 -8.56
C LEU A 79 19.36 27.76 -8.38
N ILE A 80 19.75 26.67 -9.06
CA ILE A 80 19.12 25.36 -8.89
C ILE A 80 19.24 24.92 -7.43
N PHE A 81 20.43 25.03 -6.84
CA PHE A 81 20.68 24.64 -5.45
C PHE A 81 19.86 25.50 -4.47
N MET A 82 19.79 26.81 -4.69
CA MET A 82 18.97 27.73 -3.88
C MET A 82 17.48 27.35 -3.93
N PHE A 83 16.94 27.02 -5.10
CA PHE A 83 15.54 26.63 -5.23
C PHE A 83 15.24 25.26 -4.60
N ILE A 84 16.17 24.30 -4.71
CA ILE A 84 16.04 23.01 -4.02
C ILE A 84 16.05 23.23 -2.51
N PHE A 85 16.99 23.99 -1.99
CA PHE A 85 17.12 24.22 -0.55
C PHE A 85 15.93 24.99 0.03
N SER A 86 15.46 26.04 -0.63
CA SER A 86 14.28 26.80 -0.16
C SER A 86 13.02 25.92 -0.17
N GLY A 87 12.84 25.13 -1.22
CA GLY A 87 11.75 24.14 -1.27
C GLY A 87 11.87 23.12 -0.15
N MET A 88 13.07 22.56 0.08
CA MET A 88 13.33 21.58 1.13
C MET A 88 13.08 22.17 2.53
N ALA A 89 13.48 23.39 2.79
CA ALA A 89 13.22 24.07 4.07
C ALA A 89 11.72 24.25 4.32
N ALA A 90 10.97 24.71 3.33
CA ALA A 90 9.52 24.88 3.44
C ALA A 90 8.80 23.54 3.62
N GLY A 91 9.13 22.52 2.84
CA GLY A 91 8.54 21.18 2.97
C GLY A 91 8.85 20.53 4.31
N SER A 92 10.09 20.67 4.78
CA SER A 92 10.50 20.17 6.10
C SER A 92 9.74 20.84 7.23
N PHE A 93 9.59 22.14 7.18
CA PHE A 93 8.83 22.90 8.20
C PHE A 93 7.37 22.42 8.29
N LEU A 94 6.71 22.33 7.15
CA LEU A 94 5.32 21.87 7.10
C LEU A 94 5.19 20.38 7.52
N GLY A 95 6.11 19.52 7.12
CA GLY A 95 6.13 18.13 7.51
C GLY A 95 6.26 17.94 9.01
N VAL A 96 7.22 18.64 9.67
CA VAL A 96 7.40 18.60 11.13
C VAL A 96 6.18 19.18 11.84
N GLN A 97 5.67 20.31 11.38
CA GLN A 97 4.49 20.93 11.99
C GLN A 97 3.28 20.00 11.93
N SER A 98 2.99 19.43 10.77
CA SER A 98 1.85 18.52 10.60
C SER A 98 2.01 17.25 11.44
N ARG A 99 3.22 16.69 11.51
CA ARG A 99 3.53 15.53 12.34
C ARG A 99 3.26 15.84 13.81
N ASN A 100 3.85 16.91 14.34
CA ASN A 100 3.71 17.28 15.75
C ASN A 100 2.27 17.59 16.13
N GLN A 101 1.49 18.19 15.23
CA GLN A 101 0.08 18.47 15.46
C GLN A 101 -0.74 17.18 15.53
N MET A 102 -0.54 16.25 14.59
CA MET A 102 -1.27 14.99 14.58
C MET A 102 -0.87 14.08 15.74
N ASP A 103 0.42 14.00 16.08
CA ASP A 103 0.90 13.20 17.22
C ASP A 103 0.34 13.71 18.53
N ARG A 104 0.37 15.03 18.78
CA ARG A 104 -0.25 15.64 19.96
C ARG A 104 -1.75 15.38 20.07
N GLU A 105 -2.44 15.39 18.95
CA GLU A 105 -3.88 15.12 18.94
C GLU A 105 -4.18 13.64 19.25
N GLU A 106 -3.40 12.71 18.69
CA GLU A 106 -3.50 11.30 19.05
C GLU A 106 -3.22 11.05 20.54
N ASP A 107 -2.17 11.66 21.09
CA ASP A 107 -1.83 11.56 22.52
C ASP A 107 -2.96 12.09 23.41
N ARG A 108 -3.59 13.21 23.04
CA ARG A 108 -4.74 13.77 23.77
C ARG A 108 -5.96 12.85 23.74
N ILE A 109 -6.21 12.18 22.60
CA ILE A 109 -7.30 11.21 22.47
C ILE A 109 -6.99 9.96 23.30
N ALA A 110 -5.74 9.47 23.25
CA ALA A 110 -5.31 8.29 24.01
C ALA A 110 -5.37 8.52 25.54
N GLN A 111 -4.97 9.71 26.00
CA GLN A 111 -4.99 10.07 27.43
C GLN A 111 -6.42 10.34 27.96
N ALA A 112 -7.38 10.57 27.09
CA ALA A 112 -8.74 10.91 27.51
C ALA A 112 -9.53 9.69 28.03
N GLU A 113 -8.99 8.45 27.92
CA GLU A 113 -9.59 7.20 28.42
C GLU A 113 -11.11 7.15 28.22
N PHE A 114 -11.56 7.37 27.00
CA PHE A 114 -12.97 7.34 26.69
C PHE A 114 -13.53 5.92 26.89
N GLY A 115 -14.74 5.84 27.49
CA GLY A 115 -15.46 4.57 27.58
C GLY A 115 -15.86 4.05 26.18
N ASP A 116 -16.44 2.83 26.14
CA ASP A 116 -16.80 2.14 24.89
C ASP A 116 -17.68 2.96 23.95
N VAL A 117 -18.49 3.87 24.51
CA VAL A 117 -19.38 4.75 23.76
C VAL A 117 -19.27 6.19 24.27
N VAL A 118 -18.90 7.09 23.38
CA VAL A 118 -18.76 8.52 23.65
C VAL A 118 -19.79 9.33 22.87
N GLN A 119 -20.19 10.47 23.44
CA GLN A 119 -21.00 11.46 22.75
C GLN A 119 -20.10 12.50 22.06
N LEU A 120 -20.21 12.55 20.74
CA LEU A 120 -19.47 13.45 19.87
C LEU A 120 -20.42 14.50 19.30
N THR A 121 -20.06 15.76 19.37
CA THR A 121 -20.73 16.85 18.62
C THR A 121 -19.79 17.41 17.58
N GLY A 122 -20.30 17.69 16.37
CA GLY A 122 -19.48 18.25 15.33
C GLY A 122 -20.30 18.67 14.12
N GLN A 123 -19.62 19.13 13.08
CA GLN A 123 -20.24 19.55 11.82
C GLN A 123 -19.92 18.55 10.72
N VAL A 124 -20.93 18.03 10.04
CA VAL A 124 -20.78 17.12 8.91
C VAL A 124 -20.07 17.85 7.76
N MET A 125 -18.98 17.29 7.28
CA MET A 125 -18.19 17.82 6.19
C MET A 125 -18.48 17.08 4.87
N ASP A 126 -18.55 15.75 4.92
CA ASP A 126 -18.81 14.88 3.78
C ASP A 126 -19.54 13.61 4.23
N VAL A 127 -20.41 13.08 3.39
CA VAL A 127 -21.14 11.81 3.61
C VAL A 127 -21.09 11.00 2.35
N ARG A 128 -20.78 9.71 2.49
CA ARG A 128 -20.77 8.75 1.38
C ARG A 128 -21.42 7.45 1.80
N GLU A 129 -22.41 7.07 1.05
CA GLU A 129 -22.98 5.74 1.14
C GLU A 129 -22.09 4.78 0.34
N LYS A 130 -21.62 3.73 0.97
CA LYS A 130 -20.76 2.71 0.38
C LYS A 130 -21.33 1.34 0.63
N SER A 131 -21.96 0.75 -0.38
CA SER A 131 -22.60 -0.55 -0.28
C SER A 131 -23.46 -0.67 0.99
N GLU A 132 -22.96 -1.29 2.04
CA GLU A 132 -23.66 -1.53 3.30
C GLU A 132 -23.28 -0.55 4.43
N LYS A 133 -22.46 0.45 4.15
CA LYS A 133 -21.89 1.36 5.17
C LYS A 133 -22.00 2.80 4.76
N LEU A 134 -22.20 3.66 5.75
CA LEU A 134 -22.04 5.10 5.64
C LEU A 134 -20.64 5.50 6.09
N GLU A 135 -19.94 6.27 5.29
CA GLU A 135 -18.72 6.99 5.70
C GLU A 135 -19.05 8.47 5.88
N ILE A 136 -18.80 8.99 7.07
CA ILE A 136 -19.10 10.36 7.44
C ILE A 136 -17.83 11.02 7.94
N ILE A 137 -17.50 12.18 7.40
CA ILE A 137 -16.41 13.00 7.90
C ILE A 137 -17.01 14.17 8.69
N VAL A 138 -16.65 14.25 9.95
CA VAL A 138 -17.12 15.28 10.88
C VAL A 138 -15.96 16.16 11.30
N ASN A 139 -16.07 17.46 11.15
CA ASN A 139 -15.09 18.44 11.60
C ASN A 139 -15.58 19.23 12.83
N LYS A 140 -14.70 20.07 13.41
CA LYS A 140 -15.00 20.85 14.62
C LYS A 140 -15.56 19.99 15.74
N VAL A 141 -14.96 18.81 15.89
CA VAL A 141 -15.44 17.78 16.80
C VAL A 141 -15.17 18.17 18.25
N LYS A 142 -16.21 18.04 19.07
CA LYS A 142 -16.13 18.18 20.53
C LYS A 142 -16.61 16.89 21.19
N ILE A 143 -15.81 16.36 22.09
CA ILE A 143 -16.10 15.17 22.87
C ILE A 143 -15.91 15.53 24.34
N GLN A 144 -16.97 15.61 25.08
CA GLN A 144 -16.93 16.10 26.48
C GLN A 144 -16.16 17.44 26.56
N TRP A 145 -15.02 17.45 27.25
CA TRP A 145 -14.16 18.64 27.44
C TRP A 145 -13.10 18.79 26.29
N LEU A 146 -12.91 17.77 25.43
CA LEU A 146 -11.91 17.76 24.39
C LEU A 146 -12.45 18.31 23.06
N THR A 147 -11.77 19.30 22.50
CA THR A 147 -12.05 19.79 21.15
C THR A 147 -10.93 19.34 20.22
N LEU A 148 -11.29 18.65 19.14
CA LEU A 148 -10.36 18.13 18.15
C LEU A 148 -10.10 19.13 17.03
N GLN A 149 -8.84 19.25 16.62
CA GLN A 149 -8.41 20.12 15.52
C GLN A 149 -8.63 19.45 14.15
N PHE A 150 -8.48 18.12 14.11
CA PHE A 150 -8.63 17.33 12.90
C PHE A 150 -10.01 16.69 12.79
N PRO A 151 -10.49 16.45 11.56
CA PRO A 151 -11.72 15.71 11.33
C PRO A 151 -11.66 14.28 11.87
N VAL A 152 -12.80 13.75 12.23
CA VAL A 152 -13.04 12.35 12.59
C VAL A 152 -13.82 11.67 11.48
N GLN A 153 -13.41 10.46 11.10
CA GLN A 153 -14.13 9.63 10.15
C GLN A 153 -14.97 8.60 10.88
N LEU A 154 -16.29 8.69 10.74
CA LEU A 154 -17.25 7.79 11.36
C LEU A 154 -17.84 6.84 10.32
N TYR A 155 -18.12 5.63 10.77
CA TYR A 155 -18.78 4.58 10.00
C TYR A 155 -20.12 4.25 10.64
N GLY A 156 -21.17 4.13 9.83
CA GLY A 156 -22.49 3.72 10.26
C GLY A 156 -23.10 2.70 9.31
N VAL A 157 -24.17 2.06 9.72
CA VAL A 157 -24.99 1.17 8.87
C VAL A 157 -26.25 1.94 8.49
N PRO A 158 -26.56 2.12 7.18
CA PRO A 158 -27.72 2.89 6.73
C PRO A 158 -29.04 2.42 7.35
N GLY A 159 -29.23 1.10 7.50
CA GLY A 159 -30.45 0.54 8.07
C GLY A 159 -30.62 0.73 9.58
N GLU A 160 -29.60 1.09 10.31
CA GLU A 160 -29.63 1.33 11.76
C GLU A 160 -29.81 2.82 12.12
N LEU A 161 -29.73 3.73 11.13
CA LEU A 161 -29.78 5.16 11.33
C LEU A 161 -31.03 5.74 10.68
N GLU A 162 -32.05 6.01 11.48
CA GLU A 162 -33.28 6.64 11.00
C GLU A 162 -33.01 8.02 10.40
N ASN A 163 -33.65 8.31 9.26
CA ASN A 163 -33.60 9.61 8.57
C ASN A 163 -32.18 10.17 8.34
N TRP A 164 -31.16 9.28 8.20
CA TRP A 164 -29.76 9.72 8.03
C TRP A 164 -29.56 10.61 6.79
N GLU A 165 -30.35 10.41 5.72
CA GLU A 165 -30.25 11.17 4.47
C GLU A 165 -30.52 12.67 4.67
N GLU A 166 -31.39 13.02 5.61
CA GLU A 166 -31.68 14.42 5.94
C GLU A 166 -30.82 14.92 7.10
N SER A 167 -30.55 14.05 8.05
CA SER A 167 -29.86 14.41 9.30
C SER A 167 -28.37 14.59 9.13
N LEU A 168 -27.73 13.85 8.19
CA LEU A 168 -26.29 13.86 7.98
C LEU A 168 -25.83 14.70 6.77
N LEU A 169 -26.66 15.65 6.32
CA LEU A 169 -26.29 16.52 5.22
C LEU A 169 -25.06 17.39 5.56
N PRO A 170 -24.11 17.56 4.61
CA PRO A 170 -22.96 18.41 4.81
C PRO A 170 -23.32 19.84 5.19
N GLY A 171 -22.74 20.33 6.29
CA GLY A 171 -23.04 21.62 6.90
C GLY A 171 -23.80 21.52 8.19
N LYS A 172 -24.68 20.52 8.35
CA LYS A 172 -25.41 20.31 9.60
C LYS A 172 -24.49 19.97 10.77
N LYS A 173 -24.88 20.40 11.95
CA LYS A 173 -24.27 20.00 13.20
C LYS A 173 -24.99 18.75 13.72
N VAL A 174 -24.22 17.83 14.26
CA VAL A 174 -24.75 16.54 14.72
C VAL A 174 -24.22 16.21 16.11
N LYS A 175 -25.04 15.47 16.87
CA LYS A 175 -24.66 14.84 18.11
C LYS A 175 -24.84 13.35 17.97
N ILE A 176 -23.72 12.64 18.02
CA ILE A 176 -23.61 11.22 17.68
C ILE A 176 -23.05 10.46 18.88
N ALA A 177 -23.67 9.33 19.23
CA ALA A 177 -23.07 8.34 20.11
C ALA A 177 -22.25 7.37 19.26
N CYS A 178 -20.96 7.25 19.52
CA CYS A 178 -20.03 6.43 18.73
C CYS A 178 -18.95 5.79 19.59
N SER A 179 -18.40 4.68 19.14
CA SER A 179 -17.13 4.17 19.62
C SER A 179 -15.99 4.82 18.83
N LEU A 180 -14.94 5.26 19.51
CA LEU A 180 -13.79 5.89 18.85
C LEU A 180 -12.58 4.97 18.91
N ASN A 181 -11.85 4.92 17.81
CA ASN A 181 -10.63 4.13 17.69
C ASN A 181 -9.52 4.93 17.02
N LEU A 182 -8.34 4.93 17.61
CA LEU A 182 -7.14 5.43 16.95
C LEU A 182 -6.70 4.44 15.87
N ALA A 183 -6.33 4.97 14.72
CA ALA A 183 -5.83 4.13 13.64
C ALA A 183 -4.43 3.59 13.99
N GLU A 184 -4.27 2.28 13.93
CA GLU A 184 -3.01 1.63 14.23
C GLU A 184 -2.07 1.59 13.01
N SER A 185 -0.76 1.56 13.31
CA SER A 185 0.27 1.26 12.30
C SER A 185 0.23 -0.22 11.91
N GLU A 186 0.86 -0.58 10.81
CA GLU A 186 1.04 -1.98 10.43
C GLU A 186 1.72 -2.79 11.55
N LYS A 187 1.17 -3.92 11.92
CA LYS A 187 1.70 -4.83 12.94
C LYS A 187 2.54 -5.94 12.33
N ASN A 188 2.27 -6.28 11.08
CA ASN A 188 2.99 -7.29 10.32
C ASN A 188 3.64 -6.68 9.07
N PRO A 189 4.76 -7.24 8.57
CA PRO A 189 5.32 -6.83 7.30
C PRO A 189 4.30 -6.95 6.18
N GLY A 190 4.12 -5.88 5.40
CA GLY A 190 3.19 -5.87 4.27
C GLY A 190 1.73 -5.61 4.61
N GLU A 191 1.37 -5.57 5.87
CA GLU A 191 0.03 -5.22 6.31
C GLU A 191 -0.32 -3.77 5.97
N PHE A 192 -1.61 -3.48 5.81
CA PHE A 192 -2.09 -2.15 5.52
C PHE A 192 -1.88 -1.20 6.70
N ASN A 193 -1.14 -0.11 6.46
CA ASN A 193 -0.89 0.91 7.48
C ASN A 193 -2.08 1.88 7.56
N ALA A 194 -3.03 1.59 8.45
CA ALA A 194 -4.23 2.40 8.63
C ALA A 194 -3.89 3.81 9.14
N LYS A 195 -2.91 3.95 10.02
CA LYS A 195 -2.48 5.24 10.56
C LYS A 195 -2.02 6.19 9.46
N LEU A 196 -1.13 5.76 8.58
CA LEU A 196 -0.67 6.57 7.44
C LEU A 196 -1.80 6.88 6.44
N TYR A 197 -2.68 5.92 6.20
CA TYR A 197 -3.81 6.10 5.29
C TYR A 197 -4.77 7.19 5.79
N TYR A 198 -5.18 7.15 7.08
CA TYR A 198 -6.07 8.15 7.64
C TYR A 198 -5.40 9.52 7.79
N ARG A 199 -4.13 9.57 8.20
CA ARG A 199 -3.33 10.80 8.20
C ARG A 199 -3.23 11.41 6.81
N SER A 200 -3.11 10.61 5.75
CA SER A 200 -3.14 11.10 4.36
C SER A 200 -4.49 11.70 3.94
N LYS A 201 -5.57 11.34 4.62
CA LYS A 201 -6.89 11.97 4.50
C LYS A 201 -7.08 13.17 5.43
N GLY A 202 -6.10 13.48 6.27
CA GLY A 202 -6.20 14.52 7.30
C GLY A 202 -7.07 14.11 8.48
N VAL A 203 -7.24 12.81 8.73
CA VAL A 203 -8.04 12.23 9.81
C VAL A 203 -7.10 11.58 10.82
N VAL A 204 -7.33 11.79 12.10
CA VAL A 204 -6.52 11.21 13.19
C VAL A 204 -7.25 10.05 13.87
N CYS A 205 -8.57 10.15 13.99
CA CYS A 205 -9.40 9.18 14.71
C CYS A 205 -10.53 8.67 13.82
N THR A 206 -10.89 7.41 14.00
CA THR A 206 -12.05 6.77 13.37
C THR A 206 -13.05 6.30 14.42
N GLY A 207 -14.29 6.02 14.02
CA GLY A 207 -15.28 5.49 14.96
C GLY A 207 -16.46 4.82 14.28
N TYR A 208 -17.22 4.08 15.06
CA TYR A 208 -18.47 3.46 14.62
C TYR A 208 -19.66 4.13 15.30
N ILE A 209 -20.64 4.56 14.50
CA ILE A 209 -21.85 5.18 14.99
C ILE A 209 -22.74 4.11 15.65
N LYS A 210 -23.13 4.36 16.89
CA LYS A 210 -24.09 3.54 17.62
C LYS A 210 -25.49 4.14 17.57
N ALA A 211 -25.58 5.48 17.62
CA ALA A 211 -26.86 6.19 17.50
C ALA A 211 -26.64 7.64 17.06
N LEU A 212 -27.51 8.13 16.21
CA LEU A 212 -27.64 9.54 15.89
C LEU A 212 -28.64 10.15 16.88
N LYS A 213 -28.19 11.06 17.77
CA LYS A 213 -29.02 11.65 18.83
C LYS A 213 -29.79 12.89 18.35
N GLU A 214 -29.06 13.81 17.72
CA GLU A 214 -29.60 15.11 17.31
C GLU A 214 -28.94 15.60 16.03
N SER A 215 -29.66 16.33 15.21
CA SER A 215 -29.13 17.02 14.02
C SER A 215 -29.81 18.39 13.92
N TRP A 216 -29.01 19.46 13.77
CA TRP A 216 -29.51 20.84 13.70
C TRP A 216 -28.65 21.72 12.79
N GLY A 217 -29.11 22.94 12.55
CA GLY A 217 -28.44 23.93 11.72
C GLY A 217 -28.72 23.77 10.24
N ALA A 218 -28.23 24.71 9.46
CA ALA A 218 -28.39 24.72 8.02
C ALA A 218 -27.36 23.81 7.33
N ASP A 219 -27.79 23.07 6.33
CA ASP A 219 -26.90 22.36 5.43
C ASP A 219 -26.33 23.30 4.34
N ARG A 220 -25.44 22.74 3.53
CA ARG A 220 -24.88 23.42 2.34
C ARG A 220 -25.75 23.10 1.13
N PRO A 221 -26.54 24.05 0.58
CA PRO A 221 -27.48 23.74 -0.51
C PRO A 221 -26.80 23.13 -1.74
N PHE A 222 -25.61 23.60 -2.11
CA PHE A 222 -24.85 23.08 -3.24
C PHE A 222 -24.48 21.59 -3.03
N MET A 223 -24.05 21.22 -1.83
CA MET A 223 -23.70 19.83 -1.52
C MET A 223 -24.93 18.92 -1.45
N ARG A 224 -26.05 19.43 -0.96
CA ARG A 224 -27.35 18.72 -1.00
C ARG A 224 -27.73 18.38 -2.46
N VAL A 225 -27.62 19.33 -3.38
CA VAL A 225 -27.90 19.12 -4.79
C VAL A 225 -26.97 18.05 -5.38
N ILE A 226 -25.65 18.12 -5.09
CA ILE A 226 -24.67 17.13 -5.53
C ILE A 226 -25.04 15.74 -5.03
N LEU A 227 -25.36 15.57 -3.74
CA LEU A 227 -25.70 14.26 -3.17
C LEU A 227 -26.98 13.69 -3.78
N ARG A 228 -28.03 14.53 -3.94
CA ARG A 228 -29.28 14.10 -4.59
C ARG A 228 -29.05 13.69 -6.05
N PHE A 229 -28.27 14.47 -6.78
CA PHE A 229 -27.93 14.16 -8.16
C PHE A 229 -27.09 12.87 -8.26
N ARG A 230 -26.15 12.67 -7.34
CA ARG A 230 -25.36 11.42 -7.27
C ARG A 230 -26.25 10.20 -7.03
N LYS A 231 -27.20 10.32 -6.10
CA LYS A 231 -28.18 9.25 -5.82
C LYS A 231 -29.08 8.98 -7.02
N TYR A 232 -29.53 10.03 -7.71
CA TYR A 232 -30.28 9.90 -8.96
C TYR A 232 -29.48 9.16 -10.03
N CYS A 233 -28.23 9.54 -10.27
CA CYS A 233 -27.35 8.86 -11.23
C CYS A 233 -27.13 7.38 -10.87
N SER A 234 -26.93 7.08 -9.57
CA SER A 234 -26.79 5.69 -9.10
C SER A 234 -28.03 4.84 -9.43
N ARG A 235 -29.24 5.38 -9.16
CA ARG A 235 -30.52 4.69 -9.45
C ARG A 235 -30.71 4.44 -10.95
N ILE A 236 -30.41 5.43 -11.80
CA ILE A 236 -30.50 5.27 -13.26
C ILE A 236 -29.56 4.17 -13.74
N LEU A 237 -28.33 4.12 -13.26
CA LEU A 237 -27.38 3.06 -13.62
C LEU A 237 -27.85 1.68 -13.14
N GLU A 238 -28.45 1.59 -11.96
CA GLU A 238 -29.02 0.34 -11.42
C GLU A 238 -30.26 -0.12 -12.20
N GLN A 239 -31.03 0.81 -12.76
CA GLN A 239 -32.25 0.52 -13.51
C GLN A 239 -31.96 -0.08 -14.90
N TYR A 240 -30.90 0.39 -15.58
CA TYR A 240 -30.63 0.01 -16.97
C TYR A 240 -29.44 -0.92 -17.15
N CYS A 241 -28.60 -1.08 -16.14
CA CYS A 241 -27.42 -1.94 -16.22
C CYS A 241 -27.54 -3.14 -15.26
N GLU A 242 -26.94 -4.25 -15.62
CA GLU A 242 -26.73 -5.38 -14.72
C GLU A 242 -25.91 -4.94 -13.50
N LYS A 243 -26.04 -5.68 -12.39
CA LYS A 243 -25.39 -5.33 -11.11
C LYS A 243 -23.87 -5.12 -11.25
N GLU A 244 -23.17 -5.99 -11.97
CA GLU A 244 -21.73 -5.89 -12.19
C GLU A 244 -21.39 -4.65 -13.01
N ASP A 245 -22.06 -4.43 -14.14
CA ASP A 245 -21.84 -3.27 -15.02
C ASP A 245 -22.16 -1.95 -14.32
N SER A 246 -23.28 -1.89 -13.61
CA SER A 246 -23.68 -0.74 -12.79
C SER A 246 -22.59 -0.37 -11.79
N SER A 247 -22.00 -1.37 -11.13
CA SER A 247 -20.91 -1.16 -10.18
C SER A 247 -19.66 -0.52 -10.82
N ILE A 248 -19.33 -0.96 -12.04
CA ILE A 248 -18.20 -0.41 -12.82
C ILE A 248 -18.52 1.02 -13.28
N TYR A 249 -19.74 1.28 -13.78
CA TYR A 249 -20.14 2.65 -14.15
C TYR A 249 -20.13 3.60 -12.96
N LYS A 250 -20.57 3.17 -11.78
CA LYS A 250 -20.48 3.96 -10.55
C LYS A 250 -19.02 4.29 -10.20
N ALA A 251 -18.10 3.33 -10.37
CA ALA A 251 -16.68 3.57 -10.17
C ALA A 251 -16.12 4.59 -11.16
N VAL A 252 -16.42 4.45 -12.45
CA VAL A 252 -15.85 5.26 -13.54
C VAL A 252 -16.45 6.67 -13.59
N LEU A 253 -17.79 6.80 -13.42
CA LEU A 253 -18.50 8.08 -13.56
C LEU A 253 -18.74 8.81 -12.24
N LEU A 254 -19.03 8.08 -11.14
CA LEU A 254 -19.34 8.66 -9.83
C LEU A 254 -18.15 8.63 -8.87
N GLY A 255 -17.09 7.89 -9.22
CA GLY A 255 -15.90 7.73 -8.39
C GLY A 255 -16.09 6.78 -7.20
N ASP A 256 -17.08 5.88 -7.27
CA ASP A 256 -17.44 4.99 -6.18
C ASP A 256 -17.18 3.52 -6.52
N THR A 257 -16.10 2.97 -5.98
CA THR A 257 -15.69 1.57 -6.18
C THR A 257 -16.26 0.61 -5.14
N SER A 258 -17.05 1.07 -4.19
CA SER A 258 -17.50 0.28 -3.04
C SER A 258 -18.57 -0.77 -3.40
N PHE A 259 -19.25 -0.58 -4.51
CA PHE A 259 -20.27 -1.51 -5.00
C PHE A 259 -19.72 -2.65 -5.86
N MET A 260 -18.41 -2.61 -6.16
CA MET A 260 -17.76 -3.63 -6.98
C MET A 260 -17.56 -4.93 -6.21
N GLU A 261 -17.79 -6.04 -6.89
CA GLU A 261 -17.45 -7.37 -6.37
C GLU A 261 -15.93 -7.50 -6.22
N ALA A 262 -15.50 -8.18 -5.15
CA ALA A 262 -14.08 -8.35 -4.83
C ALA A 262 -13.31 -9.00 -5.99
N ASP A 263 -13.88 -10.04 -6.59
CA ASP A 263 -13.27 -10.80 -7.67
C ASP A 263 -13.04 -9.97 -8.93
N THR A 264 -14.01 -9.14 -9.31
CA THR A 264 -13.88 -8.22 -10.45
C THR A 264 -12.81 -7.16 -10.17
N LEU A 265 -12.80 -6.61 -8.96
CA LEU A 265 -11.80 -5.62 -8.56
C LEU A 265 -10.38 -6.22 -8.55
N ASP A 266 -10.23 -7.43 -8.04
CA ASP A 266 -8.94 -8.13 -7.98
C ASP A 266 -8.48 -8.60 -9.37
N LEU A 267 -9.38 -9.02 -10.26
CA LEU A 267 -9.07 -9.29 -11.67
C LEU A 267 -8.49 -8.05 -12.36
N TYR A 268 -9.12 -6.88 -12.19
CA TYR A 268 -8.66 -5.64 -12.83
C TYR A 268 -7.36 -5.11 -12.22
N ARG A 269 -7.16 -5.30 -10.91
CA ARG A 269 -5.89 -4.97 -10.23
C ARG A 269 -4.75 -5.86 -10.71
N SER A 270 -4.98 -7.15 -10.73
CA SER A 270 -4.00 -8.15 -11.13
C SER A 270 -3.63 -8.06 -12.61
N SER A 271 -4.58 -7.63 -13.46
CA SER A 271 -4.36 -7.36 -14.87
C SER A 271 -3.69 -6.01 -15.16
N GLY A 272 -3.64 -5.09 -14.17
CA GLY A 272 -3.01 -3.76 -14.32
C GLY A 272 -3.88 -2.70 -14.97
N ILE A 273 -5.20 -2.93 -15.09
CA ILE A 273 -6.16 -1.96 -15.62
C ILE A 273 -7.02 -1.29 -14.53
N ALA A 274 -6.76 -1.55 -13.25
CA ALA A 274 -7.52 -0.96 -12.13
C ALA A 274 -7.57 0.58 -12.13
N HIS A 275 -6.64 1.25 -12.80
CA HIS A 275 -6.64 2.71 -12.96
C HIS A 275 -7.84 3.24 -13.78
N LEU A 276 -8.52 2.38 -14.54
CA LEU A 276 -9.76 2.71 -15.26
C LEU A 276 -10.95 2.83 -14.31
N LEU A 277 -10.92 2.14 -13.17
CA LEU A 277 -11.96 2.18 -12.14
C LEU A 277 -11.90 3.43 -11.27
N ALA A 278 -10.78 4.12 -11.27
CA ALA A 278 -10.63 5.38 -10.54
C ALA A 278 -10.88 6.55 -11.47
N VAL A 279 -11.57 7.58 -10.99
CA VAL A 279 -11.70 8.82 -11.76
C VAL A 279 -10.32 9.41 -12.01
N SER A 280 -9.90 9.35 -13.26
CA SER A 280 -8.55 9.73 -13.69
C SER A 280 -8.55 11.08 -14.42
N GLY A 281 -7.35 11.61 -14.62
CA GLY A 281 -7.17 12.81 -15.44
C GLY A 281 -7.68 12.62 -16.88
N GLN A 282 -7.67 11.38 -17.40
CA GLN A 282 -8.24 11.06 -18.73
C GLN A 282 -9.76 11.24 -18.72
N HIS A 283 -10.46 10.75 -17.70
CA HIS A 283 -11.91 10.91 -17.55
C HIS A 283 -12.29 12.39 -17.46
N LEU A 284 -11.63 13.15 -16.60
CA LEU A 284 -11.88 14.60 -16.50
C LEU A 284 -11.55 15.34 -17.78
N SER A 285 -10.51 14.94 -18.51
CA SER A 285 -10.13 15.57 -19.78
C SER A 285 -11.12 15.24 -20.90
N LEU A 286 -11.65 14.02 -20.95
CA LEU A 286 -12.68 13.62 -21.94
C LEU A 286 -13.98 14.38 -21.70
N ILE A 287 -14.49 14.37 -20.46
CA ILE A 287 -15.75 15.05 -20.13
C ILE A 287 -15.57 16.58 -20.21
N GLY A 288 -14.56 17.11 -19.51
CA GLY A 288 -14.32 18.56 -19.45
C GLY A 288 -13.90 19.15 -20.81
N GLY A 289 -13.08 18.42 -21.56
CA GLY A 289 -12.70 18.80 -22.92
C GLY A 289 -13.88 18.76 -23.89
N GLY A 290 -14.73 17.73 -23.80
CA GLY A 290 -15.96 17.64 -24.62
C GLY A 290 -16.92 18.80 -24.35
N ILE A 291 -17.16 19.10 -23.06
CA ILE A 291 -18.01 20.24 -22.66
C ILE A 291 -17.40 21.56 -23.07
N TYR A 292 -16.10 21.76 -22.91
CA TYR A 292 -15.42 22.97 -23.35
C TYR A 292 -15.56 23.16 -24.86
N LEU A 293 -15.38 22.11 -25.67
CA LEU A 293 -15.54 22.19 -27.13
C LEU A 293 -16.98 22.50 -27.53
N LEU A 294 -17.96 21.90 -26.83
CA LEU A 294 -19.38 22.18 -27.05
C LEU A 294 -19.71 23.65 -26.74
N LEU A 295 -19.32 24.13 -25.57
CA LEU A 295 -19.53 25.52 -25.14
C LEU A 295 -18.84 26.51 -26.08
N ARG A 296 -17.65 26.19 -26.55
CA ARG A 296 -16.93 27.02 -27.51
C ARG A 296 -17.65 27.11 -28.85
N LYS A 297 -18.25 26.00 -29.31
CA LYS A 297 -19.01 25.96 -30.56
C LYS A 297 -20.34 26.68 -30.44
N THR A 298 -21.01 26.63 -29.29
CA THR A 298 -22.32 27.22 -29.06
C THR A 298 -22.26 28.71 -28.67
N ILE A 299 -21.33 29.06 -27.76
CA ILE A 299 -21.22 30.42 -27.19
C ILE A 299 -20.25 31.30 -28.00
N GLY A 300 -19.32 30.70 -28.77
CA GLY A 300 -18.37 31.41 -29.65
C GLY A 300 -17.21 32.13 -28.91
N GLY A 301 -17.28 32.31 -27.60
CA GLY A 301 -16.30 33.08 -26.83
C GLY A 301 -15.28 32.18 -26.07
N PHE A 302 -14.00 32.41 -26.29
CA PHE A 302 -12.91 31.65 -25.59
C PHE A 302 -12.99 31.76 -24.07
N LYS A 303 -13.20 32.98 -23.54
CA LYS A 303 -13.24 33.25 -22.11
C LYS A 303 -14.45 32.64 -21.43
N ALA A 304 -15.64 32.83 -22.03
CA ALA A 304 -16.88 32.27 -21.48
C ALA A 304 -16.85 30.73 -21.44
N ALA A 305 -16.44 30.10 -22.56
CA ALA A 305 -16.29 28.66 -22.65
C ALA A 305 -15.24 28.12 -21.64
N GLY A 306 -14.14 28.84 -21.41
CA GLY A 306 -13.12 28.51 -20.45
C GLY A 306 -13.61 28.56 -18.99
N ILE A 307 -14.32 29.63 -18.64
CA ILE A 307 -14.87 29.82 -17.26
C ILE A 307 -15.95 28.77 -16.99
N LEU A 308 -16.92 28.60 -17.91
CA LEU A 308 -18.00 27.62 -17.70
C LEU A 308 -17.49 26.18 -17.70
N GLY A 309 -16.59 25.85 -18.66
CA GLY A 309 -15.93 24.54 -18.69
C GLY A 309 -15.10 24.28 -17.43
N GLY A 310 -14.37 25.32 -16.91
CA GLY A 310 -13.64 25.24 -15.67
C GLY A 310 -14.52 24.99 -14.44
N SER A 311 -15.58 25.77 -14.34
CA SER A 311 -16.57 25.58 -13.26
C SER A 311 -17.19 24.20 -13.29
N PHE A 312 -17.48 23.69 -14.49
CA PHE A 312 -18.00 22.33 -14.63
C PHE A 312 -17.00 21.27 -14.17
N VAL A 313 -15.72 21.36 -14.60
CA VAL A 313 -14.69 20.39 -14.19
C VAL A 313 -14.43 20.45 -12.68
N ILE A 314 -14.45 21.62 -12.07
CA ILE A 314 -14.36 21.77 -10.61
C ILE A 314 -15.56 21.10 -9.92
N SER A 315 -16.79 21.38 -10.40
CA SER A 315 -18.00 20.77 -9.86
C SER A 315 -18.01 19.24 -10.02
N TYR A 316 -17.56 18.74 -11.17
CA TYR A 316 -17.44 17.31 -11.42
C TYR A 316 -16.36 16.67 -10.54
N GLY A 317 -15.23 17.35 -10.28
CA GLY A 317 -14.23 16.92 -9.32
C GLY A 317 -14.78 16.80 -7.90
N ILE A 318 -15.65 17.73 -7.46
CA ILE A 318 -16.35 17.65 -6.17
C ILE A 318 -17.37 16.50 -6.18
N PHE A 319 -18.13 16.38 -7.26
CA PHE A 319 -19.14 15.32 -7.46
C PHE A 319 -18.54 13.92 -7.36
N THR A 320 -17.36 13.69 -7.92
CA THR A 320 -16.64 12.41 -7.85
C THR A 320 -15.90 12.17 -6.53
N GLY A 321 -16.02 13.10 -5.57
CA GLY A 321 -15.50 12.96 -4.22
C GLY A 321 -14.08 13.45 -4.00
N SER A 322 -13.57 14.34 -4.86
CA SER A 322 -12.31 15.07 -4.65
C SER A 322 -11.08 14.19 -4.31
N GLY A 323 -11.00 12.99 -4.85
CA GLY A 323 -9.80 12.14 -4.70
C GLY A 323 -8.55 12.85 -5.20
N GLY A 324 -7.38 12.53 -4.64
CA GLY A 324 -6.12 13.22 -4.97
C GLY A 324 -5.80 13.27 -6.47
N SER A 325 -6.15 12.22 -7.23
CA SER A 325 -6.01 12.17 -8.70
C SER A 325 -6.95 13.13 -9.42
N ALA A 326 -8.20 13.26 -8.95
CA ALA A 326 -9.19 14.17 -9.52
C ALA A 326 -8.80 15.63 -9.25
N VAL A 327 -8.43 15.97 -8.01
CA VAL A 327 -7.98 17.33 -7.64
C VAL A 327 -6.75 17.74 -8.45
N ARG A 328 -5.75 16.86 -8.60
CA ARG A 328 -4.60 17.13 -9.48
C ARG A 328 -5.03 17.45 -10.91
N ALA A 329 -5.93 16.65 -11.49
CA ALA A 329 -6.39 16.84 -12.86
C ALA A 329 -7.16 18.17 -13.02
N VAL A 330 -8.03 18.51 -12.06
CA VAL A 330 -8.72 19.80 -12.00
C VAL A 330 -7.72 20.95 -12.01
N LEU A 331 -6.73 20.94 -11.10
CA LEU A 331 -5.70 21.98 -11.01
C LEU A 331 -4.92 22.13 -12.32
N MET A 332 -4.51 21.01 -12.94
CA MET A 332 -3.77 21.03 -14.20
C MET A 332 -4.60 21.53 -15.37
N ILE A 333 -5.90 21.19 -15.44
CA ILE A 333 -6.83 21.69 -16.45
C ILE A 333 -7.07 23.19 -16.26
N CYS A 334 -7.23 23.67 -15.03
CA CYS A 334 -7.33 25.10 -14.74
C CYS A 334 -6.06 25.85 -15.17
N CYS A 335 -4.86 25.29 -14.91
CA CYS A 335 -3.59 25.86 -15.40
C CYS A 335 -3.54 25.92 -16.93
N LEU A 336 -4.04 24.88 -17.64
CA LEU A 336 -4.10 24.83 -19.08
C LEU A 336 -4.98 25.96 -19.65
N TRP A 337 -6.17 26.15 -19.08
CA TRP A 337 -7.09 27.20 -19.54
C TRP A 337 -6.60 28.60 -19.22
N LEU A 338 -6.03 28.80 -18.02
CA LEU A 338 -5.41 30.08 -17.67
C LEU A 338 -4.22 30.43 -18.59
N ALA A 339 -3.44 29.44 -18.98
CA ALA A 339 -2.36 29.65 -19.95
C ALA A 339 -2.93 30.04 -21.34
N ALA A 340 -3.94 29.32 -21.78
CA ALA A 340 -4.61 29.61 -23.05
C ALA A 340 -5.25 31.03 -23.08
N GLU A 341 -5.93 31.41 -21.99
CA GLU A 341 -6.55 32.76 -21.87
C GLU A 341 -5.50 33.87 -21.89
N ARG A 342 -4.34 33.62 -21.23
CA ARG A 342 -3.25 34.61 -21.18
C ARG A 342 -2.33 34.57 -22.40
N GLY A 343 -2.64 33.77 -23.44
CA GLY A 343 -1.80 33.59 -24.63
C GLY A 343 -0.41 33.02 -24.30
N ARG A 344 -0.30 32.26 -23.16
CA ARG A 344 0.94 31.62 -22.71
C ARG A 344 0.99 30.14 -23.08
N THR A 345 2.19 29.64 -23.29
CA THR A 345 2.41 28.21 -23.51
C THR A 345 2.21 27.43 -22.23
N TYR A 346 1.38 26.37 -22.27
CA TYR A 346 1.20 25.48 -21.15
C TYR A 346 2.40 24.55 -20.99
N ASP A 347 2.99 24.51 -19.78
CA ASP A 347 4.00 23.52 -19.40
C ASP A 347 3.47 22.54 -18.37
N SER A 348 3.24 21.31 -18.81
CA SER A 348 2.63 20.25 -17.99
C SER A 348 3.44 19.86 -16.74
N LEU A 349 4.78 19.95 -16.78
CA LEU A 349 5.61 19.65 -15.59
C LEU A 349 5.53 20.77 -14.55
N SER A 350 5.47 22.04 -14.97
CA SER A 350 5.24 23.16 -14.05
C SER A 350 3.84 23.14 -13.45
N ALA A 351 2.82 22.78 -14.23
CA ALA A 351 1.46 22.59 -13.72
C ALA A 351 1.38 21.41 -12.73
N LEU A 352 2.10 20.31 -13.00
CA LEU A 352 2.22 19.19 -12.08
C LEU A 352 2.90 19.60 -10.77
N GLY A 353 3.98 20.38 -10.85
CA GLY A 353 4.66 20.95 -9.69
C GLY A 353 3.74 21.84 -8.85
N PHE A 354 2.96 22.72 -9.50
CA PHE A 354 1.97 23.55 -8.81
C PHE A 354 0.91 22.71 -8.09
N ALA A 355 0.38 21.68 -8.76
CA ALA A 355 -0.60 20.78 -8.17
C ALA A 355 -0.01 20.01 -6.96
N ALA A 356 1.25 19.55 -7.06
CA ALA A 356 1.94 18.89 -5.96
C ALA A 356 2.09 19.82 -4.74
N LEU A 357 2.62 21.03 -4.93
CA LEU A 357 2.78 22.03 -3.86
C LEU A 357 1.44 22.38 -3.21
N SER A 358 0.38 22.53 -4.01
CA SER A 358 -0.96 22.85 -3.49
C SER A 358 -1.55 21.75 -2.63
N LEU A 359 -1.36 20.49 -3.02
CA LEU A 359 -1.90 19.34 -2.30
C LEU A 359 -1.07 19.00 -1.07
N LEU A 360 0.24 18.93 -1.20
CA LEU A 360 1.16 18.59 -0.11
C LEU A 360 1.25 19.73 0.91
N GLY A 361 1.20 20.99 0.48
CA GLY A 361 1.12 22.13 1.40
C GLY A 361 -0.13 22.12 2.29
N LYS A 362 -1.22 21.47 1.84
CA LYS A 362 -2.41 21.27 2.65
C LYS A 362 -2.29 20.07 3.58
N ASN A 363 -1.72 18.97 3.09
CA ASN A 363 -1.52 17.75 3.88
C ASN A 363 -0.25 17.02 3.41
N PRO A 364 0.87 17.17 4.12
CA PRO A 364 2.15 16.50 3.79
C PRO A 364 2.05 14.96 3.73
N TYR A 365 1.17 14.35 4.52
CA TYR A 365 1.01 12.90 4.55
C TYR A 365 0.46 12.32 3.24
N LEU A 366 -0.09 13.15 2.33
CA LEU A 366 -0.49 12.69 0.99
C LEU A 366 0.64 12.05 0.20
N ILE A 367 1.91 12.37 0.52
CA ILE A 367 3.07 11.77 -0.13
C ILE A 367 3.10 10.24 0.03
N PHE A 368 2.55 9.69 1.11
CA PHE A 368 2.48 8.26 1.37
C PHE A 368 1.26 7.58 0.74
N HIS A 369 0.32 8.35 0.20
CA HIS A 369 -0.87 7.80 -0.42
C HIS A 369 -0.56 7.21 -1.80
N SER A 370 -0.84 5.91 -2.01
CA SER A 370 -0.55 5.21 -3.27
C SER A 370 -1.17 5.90 -4.49
N GLY A 371 -2.43 6.36 -4.38
CA GLY A 371 -3.11 7.09 -5.46
C GLY A 371 -2.44 8.41 -5.83
N PHE A 372 -1.85 9.14 -4.86
CA PHE A 372 -1.04 10.32 -5.14
C PHE A 372 0.22 9.93 -5.90
N GLN A 373 1.00 8.99 -5.37
CA GLN A 373 2.27 8.57 -5.98
C GLN A 373 2.07 8.03 -7.40
N LEU A 374 1.12 7.12 -7.62
CA LEU A 374 0.85 6.55 -8.94
C LEU A 374 0.41 7.64 -9.94
N SER A 375 -0.49 8.52 -9.51
CA SER A 375 -1.06 9.55 -10.37
C SER A 375 -0.01 10.60 -10.79
N PHE A 376 0.83 11.07 -9.86
CA PHE A 376 1.89 12.04 -10.15
C PHE A 376 3.02 11.41 -10.95
N SER A 377 3.41 10.18 -10.63
CA SER A 377 4.43 9.43 -11.36
C SER A 377 4.03 9.15 -12.81
N ALA A 378 2.75 8.82 -13.06
CA ALA A 378 2.26 8.63 -14.42
C ALA A 378 2.36 9.91 -15.27
N VAL A 379 1.94 11.07 -14.73
CA VAL A 379 2.06 12.35 -15.47
C VAL A 379 3.52 12.74 -15.66
N LEU A 380 4.37 12.51 -14.67
CA LEU A 380 5.82 12.72 -14.78
C LEU A 380 6.41 11.88 -15.91
N ALA A 381 6.02 10.60 -16.01
CA ALA A 381 6.43 9.69 -17.08
C ALA A 381 6.03 10.20 -18.48
N ILE A 382 4.77 10.59 -18.61
CA ILE A 382 4.20 11.11 -19.87
C ILE A 382 4.89 12.41 -20.27
N SER A 383 4.92 13.40 -19.40
CA SER A 383 5.34 14.77 -19.70
C SER A 383 6.86 14.97 -19.67
N GLY A 384 7.58 14.08 -18.97
CA GLY A 384 9.05 14.10 -18.88
C GLY A 384 9.70 13.22 -19.93
N PRO A 385 10.14 11.99 -19.55
CA PRO A 385 10.92 11.13 -20.45
C PRO A 385 10.14 10.67 -21.68
N GLY A 386 8.82 10.45 -21.58
CA GLY A 386 7.99 10.04 -22.72
C GLY A 386 7.97 11.10 -23.83
N GLN A 387 7.63 12.34 -23.51
CA GLN A 387 7.63 13.43 -24.46
C GLN A 387 9.04 13.79 -24.96
N TRP A 388 10.04 13.70 -24.09
CA TRP A 388 11.44 13.88 -24.49
C TRP A 388 11.83 12.86 -25.57
N MET A 389 11.55 11.57 -25.37
CA MET A 389 11.88 10.53 -26.33
C MET A 389 11.13 10.68 -27.65
N ILE A 390 9.84 11.04 -27.63
CA ILE A 390 9.06 11.28 -28.86
C ILE A 390 9.68 12.40 -29.69
N ARG A 391 10.08 13.51 -29.06
CA ARG A 391 10.67 14.65 -29.76
C ARG A 391 12.05 14.33 -30.32
N GLU A 392 12.88 13.68 -29.52
CA GLU A 392 14.28 13.41 -29.85
C GLU A 392 14.45 12.38 -30.97
N PHE A 393 13.54 11.38 -31.01
CA PHE A 393 13.54 10.35 -32.05
C PHE A 393 12.58 10.69 -33.19
N ASN A 394 11.98 11.86 -33.18
CA ASN A 394 11.02 12.35 -34.19
C ASN A 394 9.94 11.30 -34.52
N ILE A 395 9.30 10.77 -33.48
CA ILE A 395 8.30 9.70 -33.61
C ILE A 395 7.00 10.30 -34.15
N GLY A 396 6.73 10.11 -35.44
CA GLY A 396 5.56 10.71 -36.12
C GLY A 396 4.27 9.94 -35.90
N LYS A 397 4.31 8.57 -36.00
CA LYS A 397 3.10 7.73 -35.96
C LYS A 397 2.50 7.67 -34.57
N ASN A 398 1.17 7.89 -34.45
CA ASN A 398 0.46 7.97 -33.15
C ASN A 398 0.58 6.67 -32.34
N TRP A 399 0.43 5.50 -32.95
CA TRP A 399 0.58 4.24 -32.23
C TRP A 399 1.98 4.05 -31.61
N LYS A 400 3.05 4.50 -32.31
CA LYS A 400 4.43 4.46 -31.76
C LYS A 400 4.58 5.41 -30.56
N LYS A 401 3.91 6.57 -30.57
CA LYS A 401 3.89 7.52 -29.45
C LYS A 401 3.22 6.87 -28.23
N ILE A 402 2.10 6.18 -28.44
CA ILE A 402 1.38 5.47 -27.37
C ILE A 402 2.27 4.40 -26.75
N VAL A 403 2.95 3.56 -27.56
CA VAL A 403 3.87 2.53 -27.07
C VAL A 403 5.01 3.12 -26.22
N VAL A 404 5.65 4.20 -26.70
CA VAL A 404 6.74 4.86 -25.98
C VAL A 404 6.26 5.45 -24.66
N ILE A 405 5.11 6.11 -24.66
CA ILE A 405 4.53 6.68 -23.44
C ILE A 405 4.18 5.56 -22.46
N SER A 406 3.51 4.49 -22.93
CA SER A 406 3.14 3.36 -22.07
C SER A 406 4.38 2.69 -21.44
N LEU A 407 5.44 2.53 -22.21
CA LEU A 407 6.69 1.98 -21.68
C LEU A 407 7.28 2.85 -20.56
N TRP A 408 7.37 4.17 -20.74
CA TRP A 408 7.87 5.06 -19.70
C TRP A 408 6.97 5.12 -18.47
N VAL A 409 5.65 5.04 -18.65
CA VAL A 409 4.70 4.94 -17.54
C VAL A 409 4.98 3.68 -16.74
N GLN A 410 5.13 2.52 -17.38
CA GLN A 410 5.44 1.26 -16.70
C GLN A 410 6.77 1.32 -15.95
N ILE A 411 7.81 1.86 -16.58
CA ILE A 411 9.14 2.00 -15.97
C ILE A 411 9.06 2.85 -14.68
N ILE A 412 8.40 4.00 -14.74
CA ILE A 412 8.33 4.91 -13.58
C ILE A 412 7.37 4.40 -12.49
N LEU A 413 6.31 3.68 -12.87
CA LEU A 413 5.36 3.13 -11.91
C LEU A 413 5.86 1.84 -11.24
N LEU A 414 6.76 1.09 -11.84
CA LEU A 414 7.25 -0.20 -11.33
C LEU A 414 7.69 -0.15 -9.85
N PRO A 415 8.60 0.75 -9.43
CA PRO A 415 9.02 0.81 -8.02
C PRO A 415 7.88 1.22 -7.08
N VAL A 416 6.94 2.07 -7.52
CA VAL A 416 5.79 2.49 -6.74
C VAL A 416 4.82 1.32 -6.54
N MET A 417 4.56 0.55 -7.61
CA MET A 417 3.72 -0.64 -7.52
C MET A 417 4.35 -1.73 -6.65
N ALA A 418 5.65 -1.99 -6.82
CA ALA A 418 6.38 -2.93 -5.99
C ALA A 418 6.36 -2.53 -4.49
N TRP A 419 6.41 -1.23 -4.17
CA TRP A 419 6.36 -0.73 -2.80
C TRP A 419 4.99 -0.90 -2.14
N HIS A 420 3.88 -0.62 -2.88
CA HIS A 420 2.53 -0.61 -2.30
C HIS A 420 1.77 -1.92 -2.46
N TYR A 421 2.00 -2.63 -3.55
CA TYR A 421 1.23 -3.84 -3.89
C TYR A 421 2.07 -5.10 -3.90
N TYR A 422 3.39 -5.00 -3.80
CA TYR A 422 4.34 -6.13 -3.75
C TYR A 422 4.30 -7.02 -4.98
N GLN A 423 3.61 -6.59 -6.01
CA GLN A 423 3.39 -7.33 -7.25
C GLN A 423 3.32 -6.38 -8.46
N TYR A 424 3.54 -6.94 -9.63
CA TYR A 424 3.54 -6.21 -10.88
C TYR A 424 2.86 -7.03 -11.99
N PRO A 425 1.83 -6.48 -12.69
CA PRO A 425 1.17 -7.11 -13.82
C PRO A 425 2.04 -7.03 -15.07
N LEU A 426 2.63 -8.16 -15.46
CA LEU A 426 3.59 -8.18 -16.57
C LEU A 426 2.97 -7.77 -17.91
N TYR A 427 1.74 -8.19 -18.14
CA TYR A 427 1.02 -7.95 -19.40
C TYR A 427 0.19 -6.67 -19.41
N GLY A 428 0.19 -5.88 -18.31
CA GLY A 428 -0.62 -4.68 -18.16
C GLY A 428 -0.37 -3.62 -19.26
N MET A 429 0.85 -3.54 -19.81
CA MET A 429 1.14 -2.63 -20.93
C MET A 429 0.37 -3.03 -22.21
N PHE A 430 0.34 -4.32 -22.54
CA PHE A 430 -0.38 -4.84 -23.70
C PHE A 430 -1.88 -4.72 -23.53
N LEU A 431 -2.39 -5.01 -22.32
CA LEU A 431 -3.80 -4.84 -21.98
C LEU A 431 -4.24 -3.39 -22.12
N ASN A 432 -3.44 -2.45 -21.64
CA ASN A 432 -3.74 -1.03 -21.79
C ASN A 432 -3.85 -0.61 -23.25
N PHE A 433 -3.01 -1.16 -24.14
CA PHE A 433 -3.12 -0.88 -25.57
C PHE A 433 -4.44 -1.39 -26.17
N LEU A 434 -4.97 -2.50 -25.68
CA LEU A 434 -6.22 -3.11 -26.14
C LEU A 434 -7.47 -2.48 -25.50
N VAL A 435 -7.36 -2.01 -24.26
CA VAL A 435 -8.50 -1.52 -23.46
C VAL A 435 -8.70 0.00 -23.61
N LEU A 436 -7.61 0.80 -23.62
CA LEU A 436 -7.70 2.27 -23.65
C LEU A 436 -8.51 2.87 -24.82
N PRO A 437 -8.50 2.30 -26.05
CA PRO A 437 -9.32 2.84 -27.14
C PRO A 437 -10.82 2.83 -26.86
N PHE A 438 -11.28 1.87 -26.08
CA PHE A 438 -12.72 1.70 -25.77
C PHE A 438 -13.18 2.49 -24.54
N VAL A 439 -12.28 3.08 -23.74
CA VAL A 439 -12.65 3.85 -22.55
C VAL A 439 -13.55 5.05 -22.90
N ALA A 440 -13.27 5.73 -24.02
CA ALA A 440 -14.08 6.85 -24.45
C ALA A 440 -15.51 6.42 -24.82
N PHE A 441 -15.67 5.26 -25.47
CA PHE A 441 -16.99 4.70 -25.80
C PHE A 441 -17.73 4.23 -24.55
N LEU A 442 -17.04 3.58 -23.60
CA LEU A 442 -17.61 3.20 -22.31
C LEU A 442 -18.10 4.42 -21.52
N MET A 443 -17.31 5.49 -21.48
CA MET A 443 -17.72 6.72 -20.81
C MET A 443 -18.90 7.39 -21.53
N LEU A 444 -18.89 7.42 -22.87
CA LEU A 444 -19.99 7.99 -23.64
C LEU A 444 -21.28 7.21 -23.43
N SER A 445 -21.23 5.87 -23.44
CA SER A 445 -22.41 5.02 -23.16
C SER A 445 -22.97 5.29 -21.77
N GLY A 446 -22.14 5.37 -20.73
CA GLY A 446 -22.58 5.70 -19.38
C GLY A 446 -23.18 7.11 -19.25
N ILE A 447 -22.59 8.11 -19.93
CA ILE A 447 -23.16 9.47 -19.99
C ILE A 447 -24.52 9.45 -20.72
N MET A 448 -24.65 8.69 -21.82
CA MET A 448 -25.92 8.56 -22.56
C MET A 448 -26.98 7.89 -21.69
N ILE A 449 -26.66 6.84 -20.93
CA ILE A 449 -27.58 6.23 -19.96
C ILE A 449 -28.09 7.28 -18.96
N LEU A 450 -27.19 8.08 -18.37
CA LEU A 450 -27.54 9.11 -17.40
C LEU A 450 -28.38 10.25 -17.99
N LEU A 451 -28.13 10.64 -19.24
CA LEU A 451 -28.86 11.71 -19.94
C LEU A 451 -30.25 11.27 -20.40
N THR A 452 -30.40 10.03 -20.87
CA THR A 452 -31.64 9.57 -21.51
C THR A 452 -32.52 8.71 -20.57
N GLY A 453 -31.95 8.13 -19.52
CA GLY A 453 -32.66 7.18 -18.64
C GLY A 453 -33.87 7.75 -17.93
N GLY A 454 -33.98 9.08 -17.75
CA GLY A 454 -35.12 9.72 -17.13
C GLY A 454 -36.30 9.96 -18.10
N PHE A 455 -36.11 9.95 -19.44
CA PHE A 455 -37.16 10.33 -20.39
C PHE A 455 -37.17 9.50 -21.69
N TRP A 456 -36.09 8.75 -21.99
CA TRP A 456 -36.00 7.93 -23.22
C TRP A 456 -35.41 6.56 -22.96
N PRO A 457 -36.19 5.62 -22.39
CA PRO A 457 -35.73 4.28 -21.97
C PRO A 457 -35.00 3.50 -23.05
N PHE A 458 -35.53 3.48 -24.28
CA PHE A 458 -34.92 2.78 -25.42
C PHE A 458 -33.48 3.22 -25.71
N ALA A 459 -33.21 4.54 -25.64
CA ALA A 459 -31.87 5.05 -25.85
C ALA A 459 -30.94 4.70 -24.70
N ALA A 460 -31.46 4.68 -23.45
CA ALA A 460 -30.70 4.26 -22.26
C ALA A 460 -30.32 2.78 -22.31
N GLU A 461 -31.25 1.91 -22.66
CA GLU A 461 -31.02 0.46 -22.84
C GLU A 461 -30.02 0.18 -23.96
N THR A 462 -30.17 0.86 -25.10
CA THR A 462 -29.22 0.73 -26.21
C THR A 462 -27.80 1.12 -25.79
N ALA A 463 -27.66 2.23 -25.05
CA ALA A 463 -26.39 2.67 -24.52
C ALA A 463 -25.83 1.69 -23.46
N ALA A 464 -26.69 1.11 -22.61
CA ALA A 464 -26.30 0.10 -21.63
C ALA A 464 -25.77 -1.18 -22.31
N ASN A 465 -26.44 -1.66 -23.36
CA ASN A 465 -26.01 -2.80 -24.14
C ASN A 465 -24.65 -2.60 -24.82
N VAL A 466 -24.40 -1.40 -25.38
CA VAL A 466 -23.08 -1.04 -25.93
C VAL A 466 -22.00 -1.10 -24.84
N GLY A 467 -22.30 -0.57 -23.67
CA GLY A 467 -21.38 -0.61 -22.53
C GLY A 467 -21.13 -2.02 -22.03
N HIS A 468 -22.18 -2.85 -21.92
CA HIS A 468 -22.08 -4.24 -21.54
C HIS A 468 -21.10 -5.02 -22.43
N VAL A 469 -21.23 -4.89 -23.73
CA VAL A 469 -20.30 -5.54 -24.68
C VAL A 469 -18.85 -5.14 -24.43
N ILE A 470 -18.59 -3.86 -24.13
CA ILE A 470 -17.24 -3.37 -23.83
C ILE A 470 -16.75 -3.97 -22.50
N LEU A 471 -17.59 -4.06 -21.47
CA LEU A 471 -17.22 -4.59 -20.17
C LEU A 471 -16.99 -6.10 -20.21
N VAL A 472 -17.80 -6.85 -20.97
CA VAL A 472 -17.58 -8.28 -21.25
C VAL A 472 -16.24 -8.49 -21.96
N TYR A 473 -15.93 -7.65 -22.97
CA TYR A 473 -14.63 -7.67 -23.63
C TYR A 473 -13.48 -7.42 -22.64
N TYR A 474 -13.60 -6.45 -21.73
CA TYR A 474 -12.57 -6.19 -20.71
C TYR A 474 -12.38 -7.38 -19.79
N LYS A 475 -13.48 -7.96 -19.29
CA LYS A 475 -13.43 -9.14 -18.41
C LYS A 475 -12.78 -10.33 -19.11
N TRP A 476 -13.17 -10.57 -20.37
CA TRP A 476 -12.62 -11.65 -21.19
C TRP A 476 -11.11 -11.50 -21.41
N ILE A 477 -10.64 -10.32 -21.84
CA ILE A 477 -9.22 -10.11 -22.15
C ILE A 477 -8.35 -10.14 -20.88
N CYS A 478 -8.87 -9.63 -19.75
CA CYS A 478 -8.22 -9.75 -18.46
C CYS A 478 -8.11 -11.22 -18.03
N GLY A 479 -9.20 -11.97 -18.14
CA GLY A 479 -9.21 -13.41 -17.85
C GLY A 479 -8.23 -14.21 -18.71
N CYS A 480 -8.15 -13.90 -20.01
CA CYS A 480 -7.13 -14.50 -20.90
C CYS A 480 -5.70 -14.14 -20.44
N SER A 481 -5.45 -12.89 -20.07
CA SER A 481 -4.11 -12.48 -19.63
C SER A 481 -3.67 -13.15 -18.35
N MET A 482 -4.59 -13.44 -17.43
CA MET A 482 -4.30 -14.11 -16.16
C MET A 482 -3.93 -15.60 -16.32
N LYS A 483 -4.32 -16.21 -17.45
CA LYS A 483 -3.93 -17.59 -17.80
C LYS A 483 -2.51 -17.68 -18.40
N LEU A 484 -1.90 -16.55 -18.75
CA LEU A 484 -0.54 -16.53 -19.32
C LEU A 484 0.51 -16.72 -18.21
N PRO A 485 1.63 -17.39 -18.54
CA PRO A 485 2.72 -17.63 -17.58
C PRO A 485 3.25 -16.31 -17.01
N GLY A 486 3.36 -16.20 -15.68
CA GLY A 486 3.90 -15.01 -15.02
C GLY A 486 3.03 -13.76 -15.17
N ALA A 487 1.72 -13.90 -15.35
CA ALA A 487 0.79 -12.79 -15.48
C ALA A 487 0.96 -11.75 -14.35
N VAL A 488 1.11 -12.23 -13.13
CA VAL A 488 1.44 -11.42 -11.95
C VAL A 488 2.79 -11.87 -11.41
N ARG A 489 3.75 -10.94 -11.37
CA ARG A 489 5.06 -11.19 -10.76
C ARG A 489 5.10 -10.60 -9.36
N ILE A 490 5.31 -11.42 -8.36
CA ILE A 490 5.55 -10.98 -6.98
C ILE A 490 6.98 -10.40 -6.91
N THR A 491 7.08 -9.12 -6.57
CA THR A 491 8.35 -8.39 -6.48
C THR A 491 8.88 -8.29 -5.05
N GLY A 492 8.00 -8.55 -4.08
CA GLY A 492 8.28 -8.19 -2.69
C GLY A 492 8.30 -6.68 -2.50
N ARG A 493 8.55 -6.25 -1.27
CA ARG A 493 8.74 -4.84 -0.94
C ARG A 493 10.22 -4.47 -1.16
N PRO A 494 10.54 -3.62 -2.14
CA PRO A 494 11.92 -3.24 -2.37
C PRO A 494 12.46 -2.40 -1.22
N GLY A 495 13.69 -2.67 -0.80
CA GLY A 495 14.38 -1.82 0.17
C GLY A 495 14.78 -0.46 -0.43
N PRO A 496 15.05 0.57 0.41
CA PRO A 496 15.46 1.89 -0.07
C PRO A 496 16.69 1.84 -1.00
N GLY A 497 17.66 0.98 -0.71
CA GLY A 497 18.84 0.78 -1.56
C GLY A 497 18.52 0.19 -2.94
N GLN A 498 17.48 -0.66 -3.05
CA GLN A 498 17.04 -1.20 -4.34
C GLN A 498 16.34 -0.11 -5.17
N ILE A 499 15.51 0.73 -4.53
CA ILE A 499 14.86 1.87 -5.21
C ILE A 499 15.90 2.86 -5.69
N MET A 500 16.90 3.18 -4.86
CA MET A 500 17.99 4.07 -5.24
C MET A 500 18.79 3.49 -6.41
N GLY A 501 19.17 2.21 -6.34
CA GLY A 501 19.86 1.50 -7.43
C GLY A 501 19.05 1.53 -8.73
N TYR A 502 17.72 1.34 -8.64
CA TYR A 502 16.83 1.45 -9.78
C TYR A 502 16.87 2.83 -10.43
N ILE A 503 16.78 3.89 -9.61
CA ILE A 503 16.83 5.29 -10.08
C ILE A 503 18.20 5.58 -10.75
N VAL A 504 19.29 5.10 -10.17
CA VAL A 504 20.65 5.26 -10.72
C VAL A 504 20.77 4.58 -12.08
N VAL A 505 20.29 3.35 -12.23
CA VAL A 505 20.30 2.62 -13.53
C VAL A 505 19.57 3.41 -14.60
N TRP A 506 18.38 3.95 -14.29
CA TRP A 506 17.63 4.75 -15.24
C TRP A 506 18.29 6.12 -15.51
N GLY A 507 18.93 6.73 -14.50
CA GLY A 507 19.75 7.92 -14.71
C GLY A 507 20.92 7.68 -15.69
N ILE A 508 21.64 6.57 -15.52
CA ILE A 508 22.72 6.15 -16.43
C ILE A 508 22.16 5.82 -17.82
N GLY A 509 21.02 5.10 -17.90
CA GLY A 509 20.37 4.78 -19.18
C GLY A 509 19.98 6.05 -19.96
N ILE A 510 19.38 7.04 -19.32
CA ILE A 510 19.04 8.32 -19.94
C ILE A 510 20.29 9.08 -20.34
N ALA A 511 21.34 9.10 -19.53
CA ALA A 511 22.62 9.75 -19.85
C ALA A 511 23.28 9.07 -21.07
N ALA A 512 23.27 7.72 -21.13
CA ALA A 512 23.76 6.96 -22.27
C ALA A 512 22.97 7.26 -23.55
N LEU A 513 21.63 7.33 -23.46
CA LEU A 513 20.78 7.73 -24.59
C LEU A 513 21.13 9.15 -25.06
N LYS A 514 21.30 10.12 -24.18
CA LYS A 514 21.71 11.48 -24.55
C LYS A 514 23.09 11.51 -25.21
N TRP A 515 24.05 10.77 -24.67
CA TRP A 515 25.40 10.66 -25.23
C TRP A 515 25.39 10.03 -26.64
N LEU A 516 24.62 8.96 -26.84
CA LEU A 516 24.42 8.35 -28.16
C LEU A 516 23.80 9.33 -29.17
N MET A 517 22.92 10.22 -28.72
CA MET A 517 22.31 11.24 -29.59
C MET A 517 23.28 12.32 -30.01
N GLY A 518 24.30 12.62 -29.23
CA GLY A 518 25.39 13.51 -29.59
C GLY A 518 26.34 12.93 -30.65
N ARG A 519 26.28 11.61 -30.90
CA ARG A 519 27.09 10.93 -31.92
C ARG A 519 26.42 11.01 -33.31
N LYS A 520 27.24 11.05 -34.37
CA LYS A 520 26.75 11.11 -35.79
C LYS A 520 26.08 9.82 -36.30
N LEU A 521 25.51 9.00 -35.39
CA LEU A 521 24.71 7.82 -35.74
C LEU A 521 23.39 8.25 -36.38
N LYS A 522 23.08 7.76 -37.59
CA LYS A 522 21.87 8.10 -38.33
C LYS A 522 20.93 6.89 -38.49
N GLY A 523 19.61 7.18 -38.54
CA GLY A 523 18.59 6.23 -38.94
C GLY A 523 18.48 4.98 -38.05
N GLN A 524 18.44 3.82 -38.65
CA GLN A 524 18.15 2.54 -38.00
C GLN A 524 19.17 2.15 -36.91
N ARG A 525 20.47 2.44 -37.10
CA ARG A 525 21.52 2.17 -36.09
C ARG A 525 21.25 2.92 -34.77
N ARG A 526 20.84 4.18 -34.84
CA ARG A 526 20.49 4.97 -33.64
C ARG A 526 19.30 4.35 -32.89
N ALA A 527 18.28 3.90 -33.60
CA ALA A 527 17.11 3.27 -32.99
C ALA A 527 17.46 1.93 -32.33
N VAL A 528 18.28 1.11 -32.97
CA VAL A 528 18.76 -0.17 -32.43
C VAL A 528 19.57 0.04 -31.15
N PHE A 529 20.53 0.97 -31.12
CA PHE A 529 21.31 1.25 -29.91
C PHE A 529 20.44 1.78 -28.77
N ALA A 530 19.46 2.65 -29.07
CA ALA A 530 18.53 3.13 -28.06
C ALA A 530 17.69 1.98 -27.48
N ALA A 531 17.19 1.07 -28.33
CA ALA A 531 16.46 -0.11 -27.89
C ALA A 531 17.34 -1.02 -26.99
N VAL A 532 18.59 -1.24 -27.37
CA VAL A 532 19.54 -2.05 -26.56
C VAL A 532 19.75 -1.41 -25.18
N VAL A 533 20.02 -0.10 -25.10
CA VAL A 533 20.19 0.60 -23.82
C VAL A 533 18.93 0.48 -22.96
N LEU A 534 17.74 0.67 -23.55
CA LEU A 534 16.47 0.53 -22.85
C LEU A 534 16.26 -0.89 -22.32
N ILE A 535 16.46 -1.91 -23.16
CA ILE A 535 16.31 -3.32 -22.78
C ILE A 535 17.25 -3.66 -21.62
N ILE A 536 18.53 -3.29 -21.73
CA ILE A 536 19.52 -3.52 -20.66
C ILE A 536 19.08 -2.83 -19.37
N SER A 537 18.63 -1.56 -19.43
CA SER A 537 18.17 -0.83 -18.27
C SER A 537 16.93 -1.47 -17.63
N VAL A 538 16.00 -1.97 -18.44
CA VAL A 538 14.82 -2.72 -17.97
C VAL A 538 15.26 -4.00 -17.26
N LEU A 539 16.10 -4.81 -17.88
CA LEU A 539 16.56 -6.08 -17.30
C LEU A 539 17.32 -5.89 -15.98
N ILE A 540 18.24 -4.92 -15.93
CA ILE A 540 18.96 -4.59 -14.70
C ILE A 540 17.99 -4.06 -13.63
N GLY A 541 17.06 -3.18 -14.02
CA GLY A 541 16.06 -2.61 -13.13
C GLY A 541 15.16 -3.69 -12.50
N PHE A 542 14.68 -4.65 -13.31
CA PHE A 542 13.93 -5.80 -12.82
C PHE A 542 14.74 -6.68 -11.85
N THR A 543 16.02 -6.92 -12.18
CA THR A 543 16.92 -7.70 -11.31
C THR A 543 17.13 -7.02 -9.96
N ILE A 544 17.33 -5.69 -9.96
CA ILE A 544 17.50 -4.90 -8.74
C ILE A 544 16.25 -4.94 -7.83
N LEU A 545 15.07 -4.83 -8.42
CA LEU A 545 13.80 -4.84 -7.68
C LEU A 545 13.30 -6.26 -7.34
N SER A 546 13.94 -7.31 -7.86
CA SER A 546 13.56 -8.69 -7.55
C SER A 546 13.83 -9.03 -6.08
N PRO A 547 13.00 -9.93 -5.48
CA PRO A 547 13.20 -10.38 -4.12
C PRO A 547 14.57 -11.00 -3.94
N ARG A 548 15.22 -10.68 -2.82
CA ARG A 548 16.54 -11.26 -2.48
C ARG A 548 16.35 -12.48 -1.60
N PRO A 549 17.11 -13.54 -1.82
CA PRO A 549 17.14 -14.68 -0.90
C PRO A 549 17.59 -14.21 0.49
N VAL A 550 17.08 -14.86 1.53
CA VAL A 550 17.46 -14.57 2.91
C VAL A 550 18.89 -15.04 3.14
N LYS A 551 19.74 -14.17 3.68
CA LYS A 551 21.09 -14.56 4.11
C LYS A 551 21.01 -15.16 5.50
N GLY A 552 21.25 -16.47 5.61
CA GLY A 552 21.08 -17.20 6.85
C GLY A 552 19.63 -17.66 7.07
N PHE A 553 19.12 -17.48 8.27
CA PHE A 553 17.78 -17.91 8.69
C PHE A 553 16.97 -16.74 9.24
N GLU A 554 15.70 -16.71 8.91
CA GLU A 554 14.71 -15.74 9.41
C GLU A 554 13.48 -16.51 9.92
N LEU A 555 13.10 -16.31 11.18
CA LEU A 555 11.81 -16.70 11.73
C LEU A 555 10.99 -15.43 11.95
N LEU A 556 9.80 -15.37 11.43
CA LEU A 556 8.82 -14.30 11.66
C LEU A 556 7.66 -14.87 12.46
N CYS A 557 7.51 -14.42 13.71
CA CYS A 557 6.31 -14.65 14.51
C CYS A 557 5.29 -13.55 14.17
N LEU A 558 4.20 -13.92 13.54
CA LEU A 558 3.17 -13.00 13.06
C LEU A 558 2.24 -12.57 14.21
N ASP A 559 1.84 -11.32 14.24
CA ASP A 559 0.69 -10.86 15.01
C ASP A 559 -0.60 -11.23 14.25
N VAL A 560 -1.07 -12.43 14.50
CA VAL A 560 -2.33 -12.93 13.91
C VAL A 560 -3.55 -12.59 14.77
N GLY A 561 -3.37 -11.91 15.92
CA GLY A 561 -4.39 -11.79 16.96
C GLY A 561 -4.39 -13.03 17.83
N GLN A 562 -5.57 -13.51 18.24
CA GLN A 562 -5.68 -14.77 18.98
C GLN A 562 -5.53 -15.95 18.02
N GLY A 563 -4.37 -16.59 18.07
CA GLY A 563 -3.98 -17.69 17.19
C GLY A 563 -2.47 -17.76 16.95
N ASP A 564 -2.03 -18.61 16.03
CA ASP A 564 -0.63 -18.81 15.69
C ASP A 564 -0.34 -18.62 14.20
N GLY A 565 0.86 -18.10 13.91
CA GLY A 565 1.38 -18.01 12.58
C GLY A 565 2.88 -17.72 12.59
N PHE A 566 3.67 -18.65 12.04
CA PHE A 566 5.12 -18.54 11.97
C PHE A 566 5.61 -18.76 10.54
N LEU A 567 6.38 -17.82 10.02
CA LEU A 567 7.01 -17.94 8.72
C LEU A 567 8.51 -18.14 8.89
N LEU A 568 9.03 -19.29 8.45
CA LEU A 568 10.43 -19.65 8.48
C LEU A 568 11.03 -19.51 7.08
N ARG A 569 12.20 -18.89 6.99
CA ARG A 569 12.87 -18.66 5.70
C ARG A 569 14.37 -18.95 5.80
N SER A 570 14.91 -19.66 4.81
CA SER A 570 16.35 -19.82 4.63
C SER A 570 16.69 -19.88 3.13
N GLY A 571 17.58 -19.01 2.68
CA GLY A 571 17.83 -18.87 1.27
C GLY A 571 16.57 -18.47 0.49
N ARG A 572 16.07 -19.34 -0.37
CA ARG A 572 14.79 -19.20 -1.10
C ARG A 572 13.67 -20.04 -0.52
N THR A 573 13.98 -20.93 0.40
CA THR A 573 12.98 -21.81 1.06
C THR A 573 12.12 -21.00 2.01
N SER A 574 10.80 -21.21 1.94
CA SER A 574 9.80 -20.52 2.75
C SER A 574 8.78 -21.51 3.27
N ILE A 575 8.62 -21.57 4.59
CA ILE A 575 7.77 -22.52 5.29
C ILE A 575 6.84 -21.75 6.21
N LEU A 576 5.56 -22.10 6.19
CA LEU A 576 4.56 -21.57 7.09
C LEU A 576 4.20 -22.63 8.11
N ILE A 577 4.28 -22.32 9.41
CA ILE A 577 3.75 -23.14 10.49
C ILE A 577 2.53 -22.42 11.05
N ASP A 578 1.38 -23.03 10.92
CA ASP A 578 0.08 -22.48 11.23
C ASP A 578 -0.17 -21.16 10.46
N GLY A 579 -1.24 -20.50 10.72
CA GLY A 579 -1.62 -19.23 10.07
C GLY A 579 -3.10 -18.99 10.25
N GLY A 580 -3.56 -19.01 11.51
CA GLY A 580 -4.96 -18.84 11.85
C GLY A 580 -5.21 -17.75 12.88
N SER A 581 -6.48 -17.41 13.05
CA SER A 581 -6.95 -16.46 14.06
C SER A 581 -8.42 -16.69 14.36
N SER A 582 -8.78 -16.63 15.65
CA SER A 582 -10.18 -16.67 16.08
C SER A 582 -10.84 -15.29 16.12
N ASP A 583 -10.07 -14.21 16.23
CA ASP A 583 -10.55 -12.82 16.33
C ASP A 583 -10.45 -12.03 15.00
N LYS A 584 -9.50 -12.33 14.13
CA LYS A 584 -9.31 -11.63 12.83
C LYS A 584 -9.99 -12.37 11.67
N LYS A 585 -11.28 -12.16 11.44
CA LYS A 585 -12.07 -12.82 10.38
C LYS A 585 -11.48 -12.76 8.95
N LYS A 586 -10.65 -11.76 8.64
CA LYS A 586 -10.01 -11.57 7.33
C LYS A 586 -8.48 -11.68 7.41
N LEU A 587 -7.98 -12.56 8.29
CA LEU A 587 -6.54 -12.75 8.49
C LEU A 587 -5.82 -13.06 7.18
N GLY A 588 -6.32 -14.01 6.40
CA GLY A 588 -5.68 -14.44 5.14
C GLY A 588 -5.45 -13.28 4.19
N SER A 589 -6.51 -12.53 3.86
CA SER A 589 -6.46 -11.43 2.87
C SER A 589 -5.80 -10.15 3.38
N ARG A 590 -5.83 -9.87 4.69
CA ARG A 590 -5.33 -8.59 5.24
C ARG A 590 -3.97 -8.67 5.87
N THR A 591 -3.55 -9.85 6.32
CA THR A 591 -2.30 -10.04 7.05
C THR A 591 -1.39 -11.05 6.37
N LEU A 592 -1.86 -12.30 6.15
CA LEU A 592 -1.01 -13.40 5.72
C LEU A 592 -0.54 -13.25 4.26
N GLU A 593 -1.49 -13.09 3.33
CA GLU A 593 -1.16 -12.90 1.91
C GLU A 593 -0.31 -11.64 1.64
N PRO A 594 -0.64 -10.44 2.20
CA PRO A 594 0.21 -9.27 2.07
C PRO A 594 1.60 -9.47 2.68
N CYS A 595 1.71 -10.19 3.80
CA CYS A 595 2.99 -10.52 4.41
C CYS A 595 3.85 -11.36 3.47
N LEU A 596 3.31 -12.46 2.94
CA LEU A 596 4.00 -13.33 1.99
C LEU A 596 4.43 -12.56 0.74
N LYS A 597 3.51 -11.79 0.13
CA LYS A 597 3.81 -10.95 -1.03
C LYS A 597 4.89 -9.92 -0.74
N SER A 598 4.86 -9.26 0.44
CA SER A 598 5.86 -8.25 0.83
C SER A 598 7.26 -8.84 0.99
N LYS A 599 7.33 -10.09 1.41
CA LYS A 599 8.57 -10.88 1.50
C LYS A 599 9.02 -11.47 0.15
N GLY A 600 8.24 -11.25 -0.91
CA GLY A 600 8.52 -11.75 -2.26
C GLY A 600 8.24 -13.24 -2.42
N ILE A 601 7.38 -13.80 -1.60
CA ILE A 601 6.99 -15.21 -1.62
C ILE A 601 5.76 -15.36 -2.53
N SER A 602 5.94 -16.05 -3.64
CA SER A 602 4.86 -16.40 -4.60
C SER A 602 4.42 -17.85 -4.47
N ARG A 603 5.13 -18.65 -3.69
CA ARG A 603 4.91 -20.07 -3.46
C ARG A 603 5.52 -20.44 -2.11
N LEU A 604 4.88 -21.32 -1.36
CA LEU A 604 5.43 -21.94 -0.15
C LEU A 604 5.99 -23.32 -0.50
N ASP A 605 7.20 -23.61 -0.04
CA ASP A 605 7.78 -24.96 -0.18
C ASP A 605 7.04 -25.94 0.74
N MET A 606 6.58 -25.46 1.91
CA MET A 606 5.86 -26.26 2.86
C MET A 606 4.92 -25.40 3.72
N ALA A 607 3.75 -25.93 4.04
CA ALA A 607 2.90 -25.46 5.12
C ALA A 607 2.67 -26.59 6.11
N ILE A 608 2.79 -26.31 7.41
CA ILE A 608 2.63 -27.27 8.50
C ILE A 608 1.46 -26.80 9.36
N VAL A 609 0.53 -27.68 9.63
CA VAL A 609 -0.60 -27.45 10.54
C VAL A 609 -0.34 -28.21 11.83
N SER A 610 -0.30 -27.49 12.96
CA SER A 610 -0.15 -28.13 14.26
C SER A 610 -1.39 -28.92 14.65
N HIS A 611 -2.58 -28.32 14.48
CA HIS A 611 -3.89 -28.95 14.66
C HIS A 611 -4.99 -28.17 13.92
N GLY A 612 -6.21 -28.72 13.89
CA GLY A 612 -7.31 -28.30 12.99
C GLY A 612 -8.20 -27.16 13.48
N ASP A 613 -7.83 -26.41 14.53
CA ASP A 613 -8.66 -25.31 15.02
C ASP A 613 -8.49 -24.01 14.21
N ASN A 614 -9.55 -23.20 14.18
CA ASN A 614 -9.58 -22.01 13.32
C ASN A 614 -8.47 -21.01 13.59
N ASP A 615 -8.03 -20.89 14.82
CA ASP A 615 -6.92 -20.02 15.24
C ASP A 615 -5.54 -20.51 14.78
N HIS A 616 -5.47 -21.68 14.13
CA HIS A 616 -4.28 -22.22 13.49
C HIS A 616 -4.39 -22.33 11.96
N ILE A 617 -5.62 -22.47 11.41
CA ILE A 617 -5.79 -22.77 9.98
C ILE A 617 -6.54 -21.73 9.17
N SER A 618 -7.29 -20.78 9.78
CA SER A 618 -8.22 -19.90 9.02
C SER A 618 -7.56 -19.08 7.91
N GLY A 619 -6.33 -18.64 8.11
CA GLY A 619 -5.58 -17.94 7.08
C GLY A 619 -5.00 -18.86 6.01
N LEU A 620 -4.60 -20.09 6.39
CA LEU A 620 -4.15 -21.11 5.44
C LEU A 620 -5.29 -21.56 4.53
N LEU A 621 -6.50 -21.75 5.07
CA LEU A 621 -7.70 -22.02 4.26
C LEU A 621 -7.91 -20.96 3.19
N TYR A 622 -7.80 -19.68 3.55
CA TYR A 622 -7.89 -18.59 2.57
C TYR A 622 -6.79 -18.68 1.49
N LEU A 623 -5.54 -19.00 1.86
CA LEU A 623 -4.46 -19.14 0.87
C LEU A 623 -4.75 -20.27 -0.12
N LEU A 624 -5.28 -21.39 0.35
CA LEU A 624 -5.69 -22.52 -0.49
C LEU A 624 -6.89 -22.17 -1.37
N GLU A 625 -7.89 -21.44 -0.85
CA GLU A 625 -9.01 -20.90 -1.65
C GLU A 625 -8.53 -20.02 -2.79
N GLN A 626 -7.51 -19.20 -2.54
CA GLN A 626 -6.85 -18.39 -3.57
C GLN A 626 -5.90 -19.18 -4.46
N LYS A 627 -5.83 -20.49 -4.32
CA LYS A 627 -4.94 -21.39 -5.08
C LYS A 627 -3.47 -20.96 -5.02
N MET A 628 -3.05 -20.48 -3.85
CA MET A 628 -1.63 -20.18 -3.64
C MET A 628 -0.82 -21.47 -3.74
N PRO A 629 0.24 -21.52 -4.56
CA PRO A 629 1.04 -22.73 -4.69
C PRO A 629 1.73 -23.07 -3.36
N ILE A 630 1.42 -24.27 -2.82
CA ILE A 630 2.06 -24.87 -1.66
C ILE A 630 2.51 -26.25 -2.10
N ASP A 631 3.82 -26.53 -2.05
CA ASP A 631 4.31 -27.81 -2.59
C ASP A 631 3.90 -28.99 -1.72
N ILE A 632 4.08 -28.82 -0.39
CA ILE A 632 3.77 -29.87 0.58
C ILE A 632 2.96 -29.26 1.72
N LEU A 633 1.78 -29.80 1.96
CA LEU A 633 0.99 -29.54 3.16
C LEU A 633 1.21 -30.67 4.14
N ILE A 634 1.64 -30.35 5.37
CA ILE A 634 1.86 -31.30 6.45
C ILE A 634 0.72 -31.20 7.45
N LEU A 635 0.09 -32.32 7.74
CA LEU A 635 -1.01 -32.46 8.67
C LEU A 635 -0.63 -33.48 9.76
N PRO A 636 -1.15 -33.36 11.01
CA PRO A 636 -0.97 -34.39 12.03
C PRO A 636 -1.63 -35.72 11.63
N ALA A 637 -0.96 -36.81 11.84
CA ALA A 637 -1.45 -38.15 11.46
C ALA A 637 -2.70 -38.54 12.24
N GLY A 638 -2.79 -38.20 13.53
CA GLY A 638 -3.98 -38.41 14.34
C GLY A 638 -5.23 -37.66 13.87
N GLY A 639 -5.08 -36.69 13.02
CA GLY A 639 -6.20 -35.95 12.40
C GLY A 639 -6.74 -36.59 11.13
N LYS A 640 -6.12 -37.67 10.63
CA LYS A 640 -6.50 -38.30 9.35
C LYS A 640 -7.93 -38.84 9.40
N GLY A 641 -8.75 -38.43 8.39
CA GLY A 641 -10.17 -38.80 8.32
C GLY A 641 -11.13 -37.82 8.99
N GLY A 642 -10.61 -36.76 9.65
CA GLY A 642 -11.43 -35.68 10.17
C GLY A 642 -11.87 -34.72 9.07
N ASP A 643 -13.10 -34.18 9.17
CA ASP A 643 -13.72 -33.33 8.13
C ASP A 643 -12.84 -32.15 7.72
N ILE A 644 -12.17 -31.49 8.68
CA ILE A 644 -11.35 -30.31 8.40
C ILE A 644 -10.06 -30.66 7.67
N TYR A 645 -9.43 -31.78 8.03
CA TYR A 645 -8.20 -32.24 7.39
C TYR A 645 -8.48 -32.78 5.98
N GLY A 646 -9.62 -33.47 5.77
CA GLY A 646 -10.08 -33.89 4.45
C GLY A 646 -10.36 -32.71 3.53
N LYS A 647 -10.94 -31.62 4.06
CA LYS A 647 -11.14 -30.37 3.33
C LYS A 647 -9.80 -29.74 2.93
N LEU A 648 -8.85 -29.64 3.85
CA LEU A 648 -7.51 -29.09 3.58
C LEU A 648 -6.78 -29.92 2.51
N GLU A 649 -6.84 -31.25 2.59
CA GLU A 649 -6.26 -32.17 1.62
C GLU A 649 -6.86 -32.00 0.23
N GLN A 650 -8.19 -31.91 0.13
CA GLN A 650 -8.89 -31.65 -1.13
C GLN A 650 -8.46 -30.33 -1.74
N MET A 651 -8.50 -29.24 -0.98
CA MET A 651 -8.11 -27.91 -1.46
C MET A 651 -6.64 -27.85 -1.90
N GLN A 652 -5.76 -28.54 -1.19
CA GLN A 652 -4.35 -28.67 -1.54
C GLN A 652 -4.17 -29.43 -2.86
N ALA A 653 -4.91 -30.51 -3.08
CA ALA A 653 -4.90 -31.26 -4.33
C ALA A 653 -5.42 -30.42 -5.52
N GLU A 654 -6.50 -29.64 -5.30
CA GLU A 654 -7.04 -28.69 -6.30
C GLU A 654 -6.03 -27.56 -6.64
N ALA A 655 -5.18 -27.16 -5.70
CA ALA A 655 -4.09 -26.21 -5.91
C ALA A 655 -2.85 -26.86 -6.57
N GLY A 656 -2.84 -28.20 -6.74
CA GLY A 656 -1.76 -28.94 -7.39
C GLY A 656 -0.59 -29.30 -6.47
N GLY A 657 -0.76 -29.19 -5.15
CA GLY A 657 0.24 -29.57 -4.15
C GLY A 657 0.02 -30.97 -3.61
N ARG A 658 0.90 -31.42 -2.73
CA ARG A 658 0.84 -32.74 -2.08
C ARG A 658 0.55 -32.59 -0.60
N THR A 659 -0.16 -33.54 -0.01
CA THR A 659 -0.40 -33.63 1.44
C THR A 659 0.39 -34.79 2.03
N TYR A 660 0.98 -34.58 3.20
CA TYR A 660 1.69 -35.57 3.97
C TYR A 660 1.19 -35.56 5.42
N TYR A 661 0.82 -36.73 5.93
CA TYR A 661 0.43 -36.92 7.33
C TYR A 661 1.65 -37.32 8.15
N MET A 662 2.06 -36.49 9.09
CA MET A 662 3.29 -36.62 9.85
C MET A 662 3.03 -37.38 11.17
N HIS A 663 3.79 -38.42 11.39
CA HIS A 663 3.76 -39.24 12.60
C HIS A 663 4.90 -38.89 13.55
N GLN A 664 4.75 -39.25 14.82
CA GLN A 664 5.84 -39.15 15.80
C GLN A 664 7.09 -39.88 15.29
N GLY A 665 8.22 -39.22 15.30
CA GLY A 665 9.49 -39.73 14.82
C GLY A 665 9.83 -39.38 13.39
N ASP A 666 8.87 -38.93 12.61
CA ASP A 666 9.11 -38.50 11.22
C ASP A 666 10.03 -37.27 11.14
N ARG A 667 10.89 -37.27 10.12
CA ARG A 667 11.83 -36.18 9.84
C ARG A 667 11.64 -35.68 8.43
N ILE A 668 11.53 -34.37 8.27
CA ILE A 668 11.41 -33.72 6.97
C ILE A 668 12.45 -32.63 6.86
N LYS A 669 13.16 -32.60 5.72
CA LYS A 669 14.16 -31.58 5.43
C LYS A 669 13.70 -30.65 4.33
N ALA A 670 13.79 -29.35 4.57
CA ALA A 670 13.49 -28.31 3.58
C ALA A 670 14.62 -27.29 3.55
N GLY A 671 15.42 -27.31 2.49
CA GLY A 671 16.65 -26.52 2.40
C GLY A 671 17.63 -26.87 3.52
N GLU A 672 18.04 -25.87 4.30
CA GLU A 672 18.95 -26.06 5.45
C GLU A 672 18.19 -26.27 6.78
N MET A 673 16.88 -26.35 6.74
CA MET A 673 16.02 -26.56 7.90
C MET A 673 15.58 -28.02 7.97
N GLU A 674 15.56 -28.60 9.17
CA GLU A 674 15.06 -29.95 9.44
C GLU A 674 13.99 -29.90 10.51
N PHE A 675 12.91 -30.62 10.28
CA PHE A 675 11.73 -30.72 11.13
C PHE A 675 11.56 -32.14 11.60
N THR A 676 11.50 -32.35 12.91
CA THR A 676 11.27 -33.66 13.54
C THR A 676 10.02 -33.59 14.38
N CYS A 677 9.06 -34.46 14.12
CA CYS A 677 7.93 -34.64 15.02
C CYS A 677 8.39 -35.39 16.25
N ILE A 678 8.44 -34.71 17.38
CA ILE A 678 8.85 -35.37 18.66
C ILE A 678 7.68 -35.84 19.48
N PHE A 679 6.49 -35.36 19.23
CA PHE A 679 5.27 -35.81 19.89
C PHE A 679 4.05 -35.57 19.02
N GLU A 680 3.18 -36.56 18.98
CA GLU A 680 1.87 -36.49 18.32
C GLU A 680 1.02 -37.60 18.94
N LYS A 681 -0.27 -37.34 19.17
CA LYS A 681 -1.16 -38.27 19.86
C LYS A 681 -2.35 -38.61 18.98
N GLU A 682 -2.54 -39.85 18.70
CA GLU A 682 -3.70 -40.38 18.01
C GLU A 682 -4.87 -40.54 19.02
N THR A 683 -5.71 -39.55 19.23
CA THR A 683 -6.90 -39.66 20.08
C THR A 683 -8.12 -39.00 19.41
N GLU A 684 -9.31 -39.60 19.53
CA GLU A 684 -10.54 -39.09 18.91
C GLU A 684 -11.22 -37.94 19.68
N LYS A 685 -10.77 -37.58 20.89
CA LYS A 685 -11.62 -36.82 21.84
C LYS A 685 -11.31 -35.32 22.02
N GLU A 686 -10.10 -34.86 21.83
CA GLU A 686 -9.76 -33.43 22.05
C GLU A 686 -8.82 -32.89 20.97
N ARG A 687 -9.22 -31.88 20.21
CA ARG A 687 -8.46 -31.32 19.08
C ARG A 687 -7.09 -30.79 19.49
N ASN A 688 -6.97 -30.14 20.65
CA ASN A 688 -5.70 -29.62 21.16
C ASN A 688 -4.70 -30.73 21.55
N ALA A 689 -5.22 -31.91 21.97
CA ALA A 689 -4.38 -33.07 22.29
C ALA A 689 -3.67 -33.68 21.08
N HIS A 690 -4.17 -33.38 19.85
CA HIS A 690 -3.55 -33.81 18.58
C HIS A 690 -2.48 -32.85 18.09
N SER A 691 -2.07 -31.85 18.89
CA SER A 691 -1.06 -30.88 18.47
C SER A 691 0.24 -31.55 18.07
N LEU A 692 0.62 -31.33 16.81
CA LEU A 692 1.91 -31.76 16.27
C LEU A 692 3.02 -30.95 16.93
N VAL A 693 3.85 -31.61 17.76
CA VAL A 693 5.00 -30.98 18.42
C VAL A 693 6.24 -31.17 17.59
N LEU A 694 6.74 -30.05 17.05
CA LEU A 694 7.84 -30.03 16.10
C LEU A 694 9.11 -29.47 16.73
N CYS A 695 10.18 -30.25 16.70
CA CYS A 695 11.53 -29.72 16.88
C CYS A 695 12.10 -29.35 15.50
N THR A 696 12.42 -28.09 15.34
CA THR A 696 13.01 -27.57 14.12
C THR A 696 14.43 -27.12 14.40
N HIS A 697 15.37 -27.51 13.55
CA HIS A 697 16.71 -27.00 13.69
C HIS A 697 17.25 -26.40 12.39
N TYR A 698 18.02 -25.35 12.56
CA TYR A 698 18.81 -24.71 11.51
C TYR A 698 20.23 -24.53 12.04
N LYS A 699 21.17 -25.35 11.54
CA LYS A 699 22.54 -25.42 12.10
C LYS A 699 22.54 -25.67 13.61
N ASP A 700 23.07 -24.75 14.39
CA ASP A 700 23.17 -24.86 15.86
C ASP A 700 21.93 -24.28 16.59
N LEU A 701 20.93 -23.77 15.87
CA LEU A 701 19.71 -23.18 16.42
C LEU A 701 18.58 -24.21 16.46
N HIS A 702 18.15 -24.59 17.64
CA HIS A 702 17.03 -25.52 17.87
C HIS A 702 15.82 -24.78 18.41
N MET A 703 14.68 -25.01 17.79
CA MET A 703 13.41 -24.37 18.10
C MET A 703 12.33 -25.43 18.30
N LEU A 704 11.42 -25.20 19.26
CA LEU A 704 10.29 -26.07 19.54
C LEU A 704 8.98 -25.35 19.29
N PHE A 705 8.15 -25.93 18.44
CA PHE A 705 6.77 -25.52 18.17
C PHE A 705 5.83 -26.55 18.79
N THR A 706 5.03 -26.12 19.74
CA THR A 706 4.25 -27.01 20.62
C THR A 706 2.77 -27.09 20.26
N GLY A 707 2.31 -26.34 19.26
CA GLY A 707 0.89 -26.14 19.04
C GLY A 707 0.18 -25.70 20.32
N ASP A 708 -0.97 -26.24 20.61
CA ASP A 708 -1.76 -25.96 21.79
C ASP A 708 -1.73 -27.10 22.83
N MET A 709 -0.61 -27.78 22.87
CA MET A 709 -0.33 -28.88 23.85
C MET A 709 -0.60 -28.40 25.28
N GLY A 710 -1.34 -29.21 26.03
CA GLY A 710 -1.62 -28.99 27.46
C GLY A 710 -0.63 -29.64 28.42
N ILE A 711 -0.83 -29.43 29.74
CA ILE A 711 0.04 -29.99 30.78
C ILE A 711 0.04 -31.54 30.78
N SER A 712 -1.05 -32.17 30.39
CA SER A 712 -1.14 -33.65 30.28
C SER A 712 -0.17 -34.17 29.23
N GLU A 713 -0.15 -33.55 28.06
CA GLU A 713 0.71 -33.90 26.94
C GLU A 713 2.19 -33.55 27.25
N GLU A 714 2.43 -32.40 27.90
CA GLU A 714 3.77 -32.04 28.41
C GLU A 714 4.34 -33.13 29.34
N THR A 715 3.48 -33.63 30.26
CA THR A 715 3.87 -34.67 31.21
C THR A 715 4.19 -35.98 30.51
N GLU A 716 3.41 -36.35 29.51
CA GLU A 716 3.62 -37.52 28.68
C GLU A 716 4.95 -37.41 27.89
N LEU A 717 5.16 -36.26 27.24
CA LEU A 717 6.39 -35.96 26.51
C LEU A 717 7.61 -36.04 27.45
N LEU A 718 7.50 -35.49 28.66
CA LEU A 718 8.60 -35.54 29.66
C LEU A 718 8.93 -36.98 30.09
N LYS A 719 7.93 -37.83 30.30
CA LYS A 719 8.16 -39.26 30.58
C LYS A 719 8.92 -39.95 29.45
N MET A 720 8.63 -39.62 28.21
CA MET A 720 9.36 -40.13 27.04
C MET A 720 10.83 -39.74 27.05
N THR A 721 11.20 -38.58 27.63
CA THR A 721 12.59 -38.12 27.73
C THR A 721 13.41 -38.95 28.74
N GLU A 722 12.76 -39.67 29.64
CA GLU A 722 13.46 -40.54 30.62
C GLU A 722 13.98 -41.82 29.95
N ILE A 723 13.46 -42.19 28.77
CA ILE A 723 13.93 -43.32 28.00
C ILE A 723 15.26 -42.95 27.34
N LYS A 724 16.32 -43.65 27.71
CA LYS A 724 17.66 -43.42 27.22
C LYS A 724 17.73 -43.60 25.70
N GLY A 725 18.18 -42.57 25.00
CA GLY A 725 18.27 -42.59 23.53
C GLY A 725 16.94 -42.30 22.80
N SER A 726 15.90 -41.88 23.51
CA SER A 726 14.64 -41.47 22.87
C SER A 726 14.86 -40.22 22.04
N ILE A 727 14.07 -40.07 20.98
CA ILE A 727 14.08 -38.89 20.08
C ILE A 727 13.76 -37.59 20.85
N GLN A 728 12.91 -37.70 21.90
CA GLN A 728 12.52 -36.57 22.74
C GLN A 728 13.71 -36.11 23.59
N GLN A 729 14.47 -37.07 24.21
CA GLN A 729 15.66 -36.77 24.98
C GLN A 729 16.73 -36.14 24.11
N GLU A 730 16.94 -36.65 22.90
CA GLU A 730 17.93 -36.13 21.95
C GLU A 730 17.64 -34.68 21.54
N HIS A 731 16.41 -34.35 21.26
CA HIS A 731 16.07 -33.02 20.75
C HIS A 731 15.88 -32.01 21.87
N LEU A 732 15.15 -32.29 22.96
CA LEU A 732 14.80 -31.29 23.97
C LEU A 732 16.03 -30.71 24.70
N LYS A 733 17.09 -31.45 24.87
CA LYS A 733 18.35 -30.94 25.50
C LYS A 733 19.06 -29.84 24.71
N HIS A 734 18.67 -29.60 23.46
CA HIS A 734 19.26 -28.57 22.59
C HIS A 734 18.32 -27.39 22.31
N VAL A 735 17.05 -27.47 22.68
CA VAL A 735 16.05 -26.44 22.37
C VAL A 735 16.38 -25.13 23.08
N GLN A 736 16.59 -24.09 22.30
CA GLN A 736 16.94 -22.74 22.78
C GLN A 736 15.79 -21.76 22.64
N ILE A 737 14.88 -21.99 21.68
CA ILE A 737 13.75 -21.11 21.34
C ILE A 737 12.46 -21.92 21.44
N LEU A 738 11.47 -21.36 22.11
CA LEU A 738 10.16 -21.99 22.31
C LEU A 738 9.06 -21.15 21.68
N LYS A 739 8.15 -21.75 20.91
CA LYS A 739 6.79 -21.26 20.74
C LYS A 739 6.00 -21.72 21.98
N THR A 740 5.53 -20.77 22.77
CA THR A 740 4.82 -21.07 24.01
C THR A 740 3.51 -21.80 23.72
N ALA A 741 3.27 -22.90 24.37
CA ALA A 741 2.10 -23.73 24.16
C ALA A 741 0.80 -22.97 24.47
N HIS A 742 -0.23 -23.20 23.67
CA HIS A 742 -1.61 -22.71 23.86
C HIS A 742 -1.65 -21.21 24.24
N HIS A 743 -0.92 -20.38 23.46
CA HIS A 743 -0.84 -18.93 23.59
C HIS A 743 -0.45 -18.41 24.99
N GLY A 744 0.22 -19.24 25.79
CA GLY A 744 0.54 -18.93 27.18
C GLY A 744 -0.60 -19.18 28.17
N SER A 745 -1.50 -20.12 27.87
CA SER A 745 -2.56 -20.56 28.78
C SER A 745 -2.00 -21.05 30.12
N LYS A 746 -2.73 -20.86 31.22
CA LYS A 746 -2.42 -21.45 32.53
C LYS A 746 -2.39 -22.97 32.52
N GLY A 747 -3.03 -23.60 31.54
CA GLY A 747 -3.08 -25.04 31.33
C GLY A 747 -1.93 -25.60 30.50
N SER A 748 -0.87 -24.83 30.25
CA SER A 748 0.28 -25.21 29.46
C SER A 748 1.57 -24.57 29.99
N SER A 749 2.71 -24.94 29.42
CA SER A 749 4.04 -24.40 29.74
C SER A 749 4.41 -24.57 31.23
N SER A 750 4.27 -25.79 31.75
CA SER A 750 4.53 -26.12 33.13
C SER A 750 5.98 -25.85 33.52
N PRO A 751 6.26 -25.57 34.84
CA PRO A 751 7.63 -25.31 35.31
C PRO A 751 8.60 -26.47 34.99
N GLY A 752 8.13 -27.70 35.08
CA GLY A 752 8.92 -28.92 34.79
C GLY A 752 9.27 -29.01 33.30
N PHE A 753 8.32 -28.67 32.43
CA PHE A 753 8.53 -28.64 30.98
C PHE A 753 9.53 -27.54 30.56
N LEU A 754 9.34 -26.33 31.04
CA LEU A 754 10.25 -25.21 30.73
C LEU A 754 11.67 -25.48 31.26
N GLY A 755 11.79 -26.05 32.48
CA GLY A 755 13.10 -26.34 33.09
C GLY A 755 13.87 -27.48 32.47
N LYS A 756 13.27 -28.30 31.60
CA LYS A 756 13.93 -29.43 30.93
C LYS A 756 14.79 -29.00 29.74
N MET A 757 14.60 -27.80 29.23
CA MET A 757 15.25 -27.28 28.05
C MET A 757 16.15 -26.08 28.35
N PRO A 758 17.30 -25.90 27.66
CA PRO A 758 18.18 -24.74 27.83
C PRO A 758 17.62 -23.50 27.12
N LEU A 759 16.37 -23.14 27.45
CA LEU A 759 15.65 -22.04 26.78
C LEU A 759 16.32 -20.71 27.02
N LYS A 760 16.49 -19.95 25.94
CA LYS A 760 16.97 -18.55 25.95
C LYS A 760 15.87 -17.59 25.66
N ALA A 761 14.93 -17.98 24.77
CA ALA A 761 13.83 -17.12 24.35
C ALA A 761 12.54 -17.92 24.08
N ALA A 762 11.41 -17.25 24.27
CA ALA A 762 10.10 -17.79 23.93
C ALA A 762 9.27 -16.76 23.15
N PHE A 763 8.48 -17.21 22.18
CA PHE A 763 7.48 -16.40 21.49
C PHE A 763 6.10 -16.75 22.05
N ILE A 764 5.34 -15.71 22.39
CA ILE A 764 3.96 -15.83 22.87
C ILE A 764 3.07 -15.12 21.87
N SER A 765 2.29 -15.87 21.10
CA SER A 765 1.34 -15.35 20.13
C SER A 765 -0.04 -15.31 20.76
N TYR A 766 -0.65 -14.12 20.83
CA TYR A 766 -1.99 -13.92 21.39
C TYR A 766 -2.60 -12.60 20.94
N GLY A 767 -3.92 -12.46 21.06
CA GLY A 767 -4.67 -11.22 20.79
C GLY A 767 -4.59 -10.23 21.96
N LYS A 768 -4.34 -8.95 21.68
CA LYS A 768 -4.20 -7.90 22.71
C LYS A 768 -5.38 -7.84 23.69
N ASP A 769 -6.59 -7.93 23.17
CA ASP A 769 -7.83 -7.78 23.93
C ASP A 769 -8.57 -9.14 24.02
N ASN A 770 -7.81 -10.26 24.18
CA ASN A 770 -8.41 -11.57 24.25
C ASN A 770 -9.19 -11.80 25.56
N SER A 771 -10.30 -12.51 25.45
CA SER A 771 -11.17 -12.85 26.60
C SER A 771 -10.65 -14.04 27.43
N TYR A 772 -9.59 -14.71 26.97
CA TYR A 772 -9.08 -15.93 27.60
C TYR A 772 -8.09 -15.64 28.73
N GLY A 773 -7.62 -14.41 28.88
CA GLY A 773 -6.62 -14.00 29.85
C GLY A 773 -5.21 -14.50 29.49
N HIS A 774 -4.94 -14.67 28.20
CA HIS A 774 -3.60 -15.04 27.71
C HIS A 774 -2.72 -13.81 27.46
N PRO A 775 -1.40 -13.90 27.73
CA PRO A 775 -0.75 -15.00 28.46
C PRO A 775 -1.08 -14.94 29.94
N SER A 776 -1.18 -16.11 30.56
CA SER A 776 -1.39 -16.22 32.00
C SER A 776 -0.19 -15.62 32.77
N PRO A 777 -0.42 -14.77 33.79
CA PRO A 777 0.65 -14.27 34.65
C PRO A 777 1.54 -15.36 35.22
N ALA A 778 0.98 -16.53 35.55
CA ALA A 778 1.74 -17.67 36.08
C ALA A 778 2.81 -18.16 35.09
N VAL A 779 2.49 -18.19 33.77
CA VAL A 779 3.43 -18.63 32.72
C VAL A 779 4.54 -17.57 32.55
N THR A 780 4.19 -16.30 32.48
CA THR A 780 5.18 -15.22 32.30
C THR A 780 6.09 -15.06 33.51
N GLU A 781 5.55 -15.20 34.73
CA GLU A 781 6.36 -15.19 35.97
C GLU A 781 7.31 -16.38 36.01
N GLN A 782 6.85 -17.58 35.60
CA GLN A 782 7.70 -18.77 35.54
C GLN A 782 8.86 -18.60 34.54
N MET A 783 8.59 -18.03 33.36
CA MET A 783 9.63 -17.70 32.38
C MET A 783 10.67 -16.71 32.97
N LYS A 784 10.21 -15.68 33.67
CA LYS A 784 11.09 -14.72 34.36
C LYS A 784 11.95 -15.40 35.41
N LYS A 785 11.38 -16.31 36.24
CA LYS A 785 12.12 -17.07 37.25
C LYS A 785 13.21 -17.97 36.67
N GLN A 786 12.99 -18.46 35.44
CA GLN A 786 13.96 -19.30 34.72
C GLN A 786 14.87 -18.49 33.77
N ASN A 787 14.86 -17.15 33.84
CA ASN A 787 15.64 -16.25 32.99
C ASN A 787 15.38 -16.45 31.47
N ILE A 788 14.16 -16.83 31.08
CA ILE A 788 13.75 -16.98 29.69
C ILE A 788 13.23 -15.63 29.22
N SER A 789 13.87 -15.02 28.19
CA SER A 789 13.35 -13.82 27.52
C SER A 789 12.13 -14.17 26.69
N PHE A 790 11.02 -13.44 26.82
CA PHE A 790 9.83 -13.73 26.02
C PHE A 790 9.40 -12.52 25.21
N TYR A 791 8.83 -12.81 24.04
CA TYR A 791 8.47 -11.86 23.00
C TYR A 791 7.01 -12.05 22.63
N GLU A 792 6.19 -11.07 22.96
CA GLU A 792 4.73 -11.10 22.90
C GLU A 792 4.23 -10.37 21.65
N THR A 793 3.29 -10.96 20.89
CA THR A 793 2.67 -10.30 19.73
C THR A 793 1.56 -9.34 20.14
N GLY A 794 0.82 -9.63 21.22
CA GLY A 794 -0.31 -8.84 21.69
C GLY A 794 0.08 -7.40 22.01
N GLY A 795 -0.30 -6.47 21.16
CA GLY A 795 0.03 -5.05 21.31
C GLY A 795 1.42 -4.64 20.82
N ASN A 796 2.34 -5.59 20.64
CA ASN A 796 3.71 -5.32 20.18
C ASN A 796 3.90 -5.50 18.67
N GLY A 797 2.98 -6.21 18.01
CA GLY A 797 3.13 -6.59 16.60
C GLY A 797 4.08 -7.78 16.41
N ALA A 798 4.41 -8.08 15.16
CA ALA A 798 5.22 -9.23 14.78
C ALA A 798 6.69 -9.09 15.22
N TRP A 799 7.32 -10.25 15.50
CA TRP A 799 8.72 -10.37 15.87
C TRP A 799 9.52 -11.13 14.82
N ILE A 800 10.74 -10.70 14.59
CA ILE A 800 11.69 -11.34 13.66
C ILE A 800 12.89 -11.84 14.46
N LEU A 801 13.20 -13.14 14.33
CA LEU A 801 14.45 -13.73 14.73
C LEU A 801 15.31 -13.93 13.47
N GLU A 802 16.48 -13.33 13.44
CA GLU A 802 17.48 -13.53 12.39
C GLU A 802 18.68 -14.31 12.97
N ASN A 803 19.12 -15.34 12.26
CA ASN A 803 20.39 -16.01 12.52
C ASN A 803 21.34 -15.78 11.33
N LYS A 804 22.31 -14.91 11.54
CA LYS A 804 23.35 -14.56 10.56
C LYS A 804 24.72 -14.73 11.24
N ASP A 805 25.62 -15.46 10.59
CA ASP A 805 26.99 -15.66 11.07
C ASP A 805 27.04 -16.16 12.52
N ARG A 806 26.17 -17.10 12.91
CA ARG A 806 25.98 -17.65 14.25
C ARG A 806 25.50 -16.64 15.31
N LYS A 807 25.10 -15.43 14.90
CA LYS A 807 24.47 -14.46 15.81
C LYS A 807 22.97 -14.51 15.65
N VAL A 808 22.28 -14.75 16.74
CA VAL A 808 20.83 -14.68 16.84
C VAL A 808 20.43 -13.29 17.31
N ILE A 809 19.59 -12.63 16.53
CA ILE A 809 19.06 -11.30 16.85
C ILE A 809 17.53 -11.39 16.79
N ILE A 810 16.87 -11.01 17.88
CA ILE A 810 15.42 -10.89 17.94
C ILE A 810 15.05 -9.41 17.96
N LYS A 811 14.16 -9.00 17.08
CA LYS A 811 13.71 -7.60 16.94
C LYS A 811 12.26 -7.54 16.53
N ARG A 812 11.59 -6.44 16.82
CA ARG A 812 10.26 -6.18 16.25
C ARG A 812 10.35 -6.08 14.73
N ALA A 813 9.36 -6.59 14.05
CA ALA A 813 9.23 -6.36 12.62
C ALA A 813 9.10 -4.86 12.37
N LYS A 814 10.04 -4.27 11.61
CA LYS A 814 10.00 -2.83 11.34
C LYS A 814 8.76 -2.50 10.50
N THR A 815 7.99 -1.56 10.98
CA THR A 815 6.93 -0.89 10.22
C THR A 815 7.53 -0.01 9.12
N SER A 816 6.74 0.34 8.11
CA SER A 816 7.19 1.11 6.92
C SER A 816 7.68 2.52 7.23
N VAL A 817 7.26 3.06 8.36
CA VAL A 817 7.72 4.34 8.92
C VAL A 817 8.10 4.10 10.37
N PRO A 818 9.25 4.61 10.86
CA PRO A 818 9.61 4.43 12.26
C PRO A 818 8.47 4.92 13.16
N ALA A 819 7.90 4.02 13.93
CA ALA A 819 7.19 4.43 15.13
C ALA A 819 8.24 5.09 16.04
N ASN A 820 7.92 6.22 16.62
CA ASN A 820 8.81 6.96 17.53
C ASN A 820 9.27 6.10 18.70
#